data_bca7f06b5cda81d0840b4270f0189309
#
_entry.id   bca7f06b5cda81d0840b4270f0189309
#
_cell.length_a   1.000
_cell.length_b   1.000
_cell.length_c   1.000
_cell.angle_alpha   90.00
_cell.angle_beta   90.00
_cell.angle_gamma   90.00
#
_symmetry.space_group_name_H-M   'P 1'
#
loop_
_entity.id
_entity.type
_entity.pdbx_description
1 polymer ?
#
loop_
_entity_poly.entity_id
_entity_poly.type
_entity_poly.pdbx_seq_one_letter_code
_entity_poly.pdbx_strand_id
1 'polypeptide(L)'
;MVHRLEIYYRQPELDTRAARLRERLLGLGLEDRLANVCLSDVYTLAGDFSPDRLREAADLLHNPVVHRYLIDEPRDPGAFSWVIEVGFLPGVTDNVAATTRETLADAWGGQLPPEAGVYSSRVYYLFGDLTAADLETVTAFLANPLIQRVQCLEAAAYRRAGGLKPVVPKVELAAGPAVRTVDLELPEEELLALGKEGIVDHYDADGRPVRRGPLALDRSCLEAIRQYFREREQRPPTDVELESLAQTWSEHCKHTIFAATTDELMEGLYQTYIKGATAKIRAARGADDPCVSVFVDNSGAIVFDDDYLVTDKVETHNSPSALDPFGGAITGIVGVNRDTVGFGLGAKPVLNRYGFCFASPFDREPIYRSPGRQNPALLPRQIMDGVIEGVRVGGNCSGIPTTQGFLVFEPRYKGKPLVFVGTVGLIPREINGRPSHLKQARPGDYIVMVGGRVGLDGIHGATFSSEALTSGSPATAVQIGDPITQKKFSDCLVKEARDRQLYDSITDNGAGGLSCSVAEMARECGGCYVELDKVPTKYPGMAPWQIWISESQERMTLAVPPAKWEELHDLCRRRGVEATVIGRFDDSGRCRVVYAGRTVMDIDLEFLHHGLPAKVLQTENCRVRSRPVSLPASLPLGDLFRQLFSRLNVCSRAFVTTQYDHEVQGGSVLKPLVGRHQVDNFATVVRPVLDRPRGVAVSQSLYPAYGDLDPYQMAAAAIDTAVRNLLAVGTPLENIALLDNFCWCSSHDPRRLWQLKEAARACYEVAVAYGTPFISGKDSMFNDFSGFDAEDRPLTISVPPTLLISSLGVIPEVSRVRSFAFQRPGDLLYLFGVTGGELGGSEGLAMLRESGLVPAGELGVVPGLEAARMREFYRCFSRLQAAGLCRSVYPLGLGGLAVAMGKGAMAHGRGVRVALPADPAPVAWLFNESPGRFLVSIDPGRRQEFLAAAGGWPPLLLGEVTEEPLITIAAAGQPLVREPVAELLQVYHRTFAGF
;
A
#
# COMPACT_ATOMS: atom_id res chain seq x y z
N MET A 1 24.93 -32.14 8.38
CA MET A 1 25.24 -31.45 9.64
C MET A 1 24.52 -30.11 9.68
N VAL A 2 24.36 -29.49 10.86
CA VAL A 2 23.74 -28.17 11.00
C VAL A 2 24.73 -27.27 11.72
N HIS A 3 25.09 -26.15 11.10
CA HIS A 3 26.05 -25.21 11.59
C HIS A 3 25.37 -23.88 11.92
N ARG A 4 25.85 -23.19 12.98
CA ARG A 4 25.36 -21.90 13.44
C ARG A 4 26.45 -20.86 13.28
N LEU A 5 26.22 -19.86 12.45
CA LEU A 5 27.07 -18.68 12.31
C LEU A 5 26.38 -17.50 12.99
N GLU A 6 26.99 -16.96 14.05
CA GLU A 6 26.46 -15.82 14.80
C GLU A 6 27.35 -14.59 14.60
N ILE A 7 26.77 -13.50 14.06
CA ILE A 7 27.47 -12.26 13.72
C ILE A 7 26.97 -11.13 14.64
N TYR A 8 27.90 -10.36 15.20
CA TYR A 8 27.57 -9.31 16.16
C TYR A 8 28.59 -8.15 16.10
N TYR A 9 28.22 -6.99 16.60
CA TYR A 9 29.12 -5.83 16.67
C TYR A 9 30.23 -6.05 17.69
N ARG A 10 31.47 -5.71 17.31
CA ARG A 10 32.65 -5.75 18.18
C ARG A 10 32.47 -4.88 19.41
N GLN A 11 31.88 -3.70 19.21
CA GLN A 11 31.60 -2.70 20.25
C GLN A 11 30.07 -2.55 20.27
N PRO A 12 29.39 -3.03 21.33
CA PRO A 12 27.92 -2.96 21.45
C PRO A 12 27.37 -1.55 21.30
N GLU A 13 28.13 -0.52 21.67
CA GLU A 13 27.77 0.90 21.60
C GLU A 13 27.60 1.39 20.14
N LEU A 14 28.18 0.70 19.18
CA LEU A 14 28.05 1.02 17.76
C LEU A 14 26.81 0.37 17.13
N ASP A 15 26.14 -0.55 17.81
CA ASP A 15 24.91 -1.14 17.31
C ASP A 15 23.70 -0.23 17.61
N THR A 16 23.45 0.69 16.68
CA THR A 16 22.29 1.61 16.78
C THR A 16 20.95 0.88 16.78
N ARG A 17 20.86 -0.34 16.23
CA ARG A 17 19.65 -1.18 16.26
C ARG A 17 19.35 -1.62 17.70
N ALA A 18 20.40 -2.03 18.45
CA ALA A 18 20.27 -2.41 19.85
C ALA A 18 19.86 -1.22 20.73
N ALA A 19 20.49 -0.05 20.51
CA ALA A 19 20.15 1.18 21.23
C ALA A 19 18.69 1.59 20.98
N ARG A 20 18.26 1.63 19.73
CA ARG A 20 16.88 1.95 19.35
C ARG A 20 15.86 0.93 19.91
N LEU A 21 16.21 -0.37 19.86
CA LEU A 21 15.35 -1.41 20.44
C LEU A 21 15.22 -1.22 21.95
N ARG A 22 16.33 -0.94 22.65
CA ARG A 22 16.31 -0.67 24.10
C ARG A 22 15.35 0.48 24.41
N GLU A 23 15.42 1.62 23.72
CA GLU A 23 14.52 2.75 23.91
C GLU A 23 13.05 2.34 23.75
N ARG A 24 12.75 1.54 22.72
CA ARG A 24 11.39 1.03 22.47
C ARG A 24 10.89 0.10 23.57
N LEU A 25 11.74 -0.78 24.07
CA LEU A 25 11.42 -1.70 25.17
C LEU A 25 11.24 -0.94 26.51
N LEU A 26 12.06 0.09 26.77
CA LEU A 26 11.83 0.97 27.94
C LEU A 26 10.43 1.57 27.87
N GLY A 27 9.98 2.07 26.73
CA GLY A 27 8.62 2.56 26.55
C GLY A 27 7.49 1.56 26.80
N LEU A 28 7.78 0.29 27.07
CA LEU A 28 6.79 -0.72 27.50
C LEU A 28 6.64 -0.85 29.02
N GLY A 29 7.23 0.07 29.80
CA GLY A 29 7.19 0.05 31.27
C GLY A 29 8.34 -0.77 31.89
N LEU A 30 9.46 -0.86 31.19
CA LEU A 30 10.64 -1.60 31.62
C LEU A 30 11.80 -0.68 32.06
N GLU A 31 11.54 0.62 32.32
CA GLU A 31 12.54 1.65 32.57
C GLU A 31 13.47 1.30 33.73
N ASP A 32 12.93 0.71 34.80
CA ASP A 32 13.70 0.38 36.01
C ASP A 32 14.27 -1.05 36.00
N ARG A 33 13.92 -1.88 35.01
CA ARG A 33 14.24 -3.31 34.99
C ARG A 33 15.12 -3.74 33.80
N LEU A 34 15.06 -3.04 32.68
CA LEU A 34 15.90 -3.30 31.49
C LEU A 34 17.10 -2.35 31.48
N ALA A 35 18.27 -2.87 31.74
CA ALA A 35 19.52 -2.08 31.75
C ALA A 35 20.07 -1.89 30.31
N ASN A 36 20.17 -2.96 29.54
CA ASN A 36 20.74 -2.92 28.19
C ASN A 36 20.20 -4.05 27.29
N VAL A 37 20.46 -3.95 25.99
CA VAL A 37 20.16 -4.96 24.98
C VAL A 37 21.37 -5.12 24.05
N CYS A 38 21.72 -6.37 23.72
CA CYS A 38 22.69 -6.67 22.66
C CYS A 38 22.02 -7.55 21.60
N LEU A 39 22.42 -7.38 20.33
CA LEU A 39 21.86 -8.13 19.20
C LEU A 39 22.94 -9.00 18.53
N SER A 40 22.48 -10.11 17.94
CA SER A 40 23.23 -10.89 16.96
C SER A 40 22.34 -11.27 15.79
N ASP A 41 22.88 -11.25 14.58
CA ASP A 41 22.27 -11.88 13.42
C ASP A 41 22.82 -13.29 13.28
N VAL A 42 21.94 -14.27 13.08
CA VAL A 42 22.30 -15.69 13.03
C VAL A 42 21.93 -16.29 11.68
N TYR A 43 22.88 -17.04 11.11
CA TYR A 43 22.69 -17.84 9.91
C TYR A 43 22.86 -19.31 10.27
N THR A 44 21.80 -20.09 10.06
CA THR A 44 21.84 -21.54 10.23
C THR A 44 22.07 -22.18 8.87
N LEU A 45 23.21 -22.89 8.72
CA LEU A 45 23.62 -23.57 7.51
C LEU A 45 23.43 -25.08 7.69
N ALA A 46 22.43 -25.65 7.00
CA ALA A 46 22.15 -27.08 7.03
C ALA A 46 22.76 -27.75 5.79
N GLY A 47 23.66 -28.70 5.98
CA GLY A 47 24.35 -29.39 4.89
C GLY A 47 25.71 -29.91 5.32
N ASP A 48 26.45 -30.47 4.38
CA ASP A 48 27.83 -30.95 4.59
C ASP A 48 28.82 -29.87 4.11
N PHE A 49 29.25 -29.02 5.06
CA PHE A 49 30.19 -27.94 4.80
C PHE A 49 31.54 -28.21 5.49
N SER A 50 32.62 -28.03 4.77
CA SER A 50 33.96 -28.10 5.37
C SER A 50 34.21 -26.87 6.29
N PRO A 51 35.08 -26.98 7.29
CA PRO A 51 35.46 -25.83 8.14
C PRO A 51 35.93 -24.61 7.35
N ASP A 52 36.61 -24.82 6.20
CA ASP A 52 37.09 -23.75 5.34
C ASP A 52 35.91 -23.03 4.66
N ARG A 53 34.92 -23.80 4.17
CA ARG A 53 33.67 -23.19 3.62
C ARG A 53 32.86 -22.43 4.64
N LEU A 54 32.82 -22.88 5.88
CA LEU A 54 32.14 -22.16 6.97
C LEU A 54 32.84 -20.85 7.29
N ARG A 55 34.19 -20.83 7.29
CA ARG A 55 34.96 -19.59 7.47
C ARG A 55 34.78 -18.64 6.33
N GLU A 56 34.82 -19.11 5.09
CA GLU A 56 34.56 -18.30 3.90
C GLU A 56 33.15 -17.71 3.93
N ALA A 57 32.11 -18.47 4.32
CA ALA A 57 30.76 -17.97 4.51
C ALA A 57 30.73 -16.86 5.57
N ALA A 58 31.39 -17.06 6.72
CA ALA A 58 31.47 -16.05 7.76
C ALA A 58 32.17 -14.76 7.26
N ASP A 59 33.24 -14.91 6.50
CA ASP A 59 34.02 -13.78 5.95
C ASP A 59 33.20 -13.00 4.89
N LEU A 60 32.35 -13.67 4.13
CA LEU A 60 31.44 -13.03 3.18
C LEU A 60 30.28 -12.27 3.83
N LEU A 61 29.76 -12.78 4.96
CA LEU A 61 28.56 -12.26 5.59
C LEU A 61 28.81 -11.20 6.66
N HIS A 62 30.02 -11.13 7.24
CA HIS A 62 30.34 -10.14 8.25
C HIS A 62 31.08 -8.92 7.69
N ASN A 63 30.90 -7.77 8.30
CA ASN A 63 31.73 -6.59 8.04
C ASN A 63 32.98 -6.64 8.94
N PRO A 64 34.20 -6.85 8.39
CA PRO A 64 35.42 -7.03 9.19
C PRO A 64 35.81 -5.77 10.00
N VAL A 65 35.27 -4.60 9.69
CA VAL A 65 35.55 -3.35 10.42
C VAL A 65 34.81 -3.30 11.74
N VAL A 66 33.51 -3.63 11.71
CA VAL A 66 32.59 -3.41 12.86
C VAL A 66 32.08 -4.70 13.49
N HIS A 67 32.15 -5.84 12.79
CA HIS A 67 31.61 -7.11 13.28
C HIS A 67 32.68 -8.09 13.77
N ARG A 68 32.21 -9.06 14.56
CA ARG A 68 32.84 -10.36 14.85
C ARG A 68 31.87 -11.46 14.56
N TYR A 69 32.38 -12.69 14.39
CA TYR A 69 31.55 -13.87 14.24
C TYR A 69 32.02 -15.03 15.13
N LEU A 70 31.11 -15.98 15.36
CA LEU A 70 31.33 -17.27 15.98
C LEU A 70 30.73 -18.35 15.08
N ILE A 71 31.42 -19.49 14.97
CA ILE A 71 30.94 -20.66 14.21
C ILE A 71 30.78 -21.81 15.21
N ASP A 72 29.57 -22.31 15.40
CA ASP A 72 29.22 -23.41 16.30
C ASP A 72 29.65 -23.18 17.78
N GLU A 73 29.96 -21.97 18.14
CA GLU A 73 30.29 -21.55 19.50
C GLU A 73 29.21 -20.60 20.03
N PRO A 74 28.80 -20.75 21.33
CA PRO A 74 27.83 -19.84 21.92
C PRO A 74 28.47 -18.49 22.23
N ARG A 75 27.77 -17.39 21.93
CA ARG A 75 28.17 -16.04 22.36
C ARG A 75 27.84 -15.85 23.84
N ASP A 76 28.82 -15.36 24.63
CA ASP A 76 28.57 -14.86 25.99
C ASP A 76 28.90 -13.37 26.06
N PRO A 77 27.89 -12.47 25.99
CA PRO A 77 28.11 -11.03 26.08
C PRO A 77 28.29 -10.52 27.53
N GLY A 78 28.43 -11.40 28.51
CA GLY A 78 28.67 -11.07 29.92
C GLY A 78 27.43 -11.29 30.81
N ALA A 79 27.11 -10.31 31.64
CA ALA A 79 26.07 -10.44 32.67
C ALA A 79 24.63 -10.21 32.14
N PHE A 80 24.27 -10.83 31.03
CA PHE A 80 22.87 -10.82 30.58
C PHE A 80 22.01 -11.72 31.48
N SER A 81 20.72 -11.41 31.57
CA SER A 81 19.74 -12.18 32.34
C SER A 81 18.95 -13.17 31.47
N TRP A 82 18.59 -12.76 30.27
CA TRP A 82 17.79 -13.57 29.35
C TRP A 82 18.32 -13.46 27.91
N VAL A 83 18.12 -14.53 27.15
CA VAL A 83 18.37 -14.58 25.72
C VAL A 83 17.09 -15.03 24.99
N ILE A 84 16.75 -14.33 23.92
CA ILE A 84 15.60 -14.64 23.05
C ILE A 84 16.12 -14.78 21.63
N GLU A 85 15.80 -15.88 20.95
CA GLU A 85 16.00 -16.04 19.51
C GLU A 85 14.66 -16.04 18.80
N VAL A 86 14.52 -15.20 17.78
CA VAL A 86 13.36 -15.10 16.89
C VAL A 86 13.80 -15.53 15.50
N GLY A 87 13.14 -16.54 14.94
CA GLY A 87 13.34 -17.04 13.57
C GLY A 87 12.01 -17.35 12.93
N PHE A 88 12.02 -17.69 11.64
CA PHE A 88 10.79 -17.97 10.89
C PHE A 88 10.24 -19.38 11.15
N LEU A 89 8.93 -19.51 10.95
CA LEU A 89 8.25 -20.82 10.90
C LEU A 89 8.50 -21.49 9.53
N PRO A 90 8.32 -22.83 9.43
CA PRO A 90 8.39 -23.53 8.15
C PRO A 90 7.43 -22.94 7.11
N GLY A 91 7.90 -22.74 5.88
CA GLY A 91 7.10 -22.22 4.76
C GLY A 91 7.02 -20.70 4.66
N VAL A 92 7.43 -19.97 5.68
CA VAL A 92 7.53 -18.51 5.61
C VAL A 92 8.77 -18.10 4.79
N THR A 93 8.62 -17.12 3.89
CA THR A 93 9.73 -16.63 3.06
C THR A 93 10.74 -15.89 3.91
N ASP A 94 11.99 -16.33 3.87
CA ASP A 94 13.15 -15.74 4.54
C ASP A 94 14.07 -15.07 3.50
N ASN A 95 13.86 -13.78 3.24
CA ASN A 95 14.62 -13.02 2.24
C ASN A 95 16.11 -12.91 2.58
N VAL A 96 16.46 -12.85 3.87
CA VAL A 96 17.86 -12.81 4.32
C VAL A 96 18.54 -14.14 3.99
N ALA A 97 17.88 -15.25 4.29
CA ALA A 97 18.40 -16.58 3.96
C ALA A 97 18.49 -16.81 2.44
N ALA A 98 17.52 -16.35 1.66
CA ALA A 98 17.53 -16.43 0.19
C ALA A 98 18.73 -15.67 -0.40
N THR A 99 18.92 -14.40 0.00
CA THR A 99 20.05 -13.59 -0.43
C THR A 99 21.40 -14.20 0.01
N THR A 100 21.46 -14.71 1.25
CA THR A 100 22.65 -15.41 1.76
C THR A 100 22.98 -16.62 0.91
N ARG A 101 21.98 -17.44 0.57
CA ARG A 101 22.16 -18.61 -0.28
C ARG A 101 22.71 -18.23 -1.66
N GLU A 102 22.19 -17.18 -2.29
CA GLU A 102 22.69 -16.69 -3.57
C GLU A 102 24.12 -16.20 -3.44
N THR A 103 24.46 -15.41 -2.40
CA THR A 103 25.81 -14.91 -2.16
C THR A 103 26.82 -16.04 -2.02
N LEU A 104 26.47 -17.08 -1.26
CA LEU A 104 27.32 -18.25 -1.09
C LEU A 104 27.44 -19.07 -2.38
N ALA A 105 26.35 -19.22 -3.13
CA ALA A 105 26.37 -19.93 -4.41
C ALA A 105 27.28 -19.22 -5.43
N ASP A 106 27.18 -17.90 -5.53
CA ASP A 106 28.02 -17.09 -6.43
C ASP A 106 29.51 -17.19 -6.05
N ALA A 107 29.83 -17.05 -4.77
CA ALA A 107 31.21 -17.18 -4.30
C ALA A 107 31.80 -18.57 -4.53
N TRP A 108 30.95 -19.61 -4.53
CA TRP A 108 31.39 -21.00 -4.69
C TRP A 108 31.20 -21.55 -6.12
N GLY A 109 31.12 -20.68 -7.12
CA GLY A 109 31.06 -21.05 -8.53
C GLY A 109 29.71 -21.62 -9.00
N GLY A 110 28.63 -21.19 -8.38
CA GLY A 110 27.26 -21.52 -8.78
C GLY A 110 26.70 -22.82 -8.15
N GLN A 111 27.42 -23.46 -7.23
CA GLN A 111 27.00 -24.75 -6.65
C GLN A 111 27.04 -24.77 -5.12
N LEU A 112 25.85 -24.57 -4.52
CA LEU A 112 25.60 -25.14 -3.19
C LEU A 112 25.25 -26.62 -3.32
N PRO A 113 25.58 -27.47 -2.32
CA PRO A 113 25.09 -28.83 -2.28
C PRO A 113 23.56 -28.86 -2.46
N PRO A 114 23.00 -29.79 -3.24
CA PRO A 114 21.57 -29.83 -3.55
C PRO A 114 20.66 -29.82 -2.32
N GLU A 115 21.14 -30.36 -1.21
CA GLU A 115 20.43 -30.45 0.07
C GLU A 115 20.76 -29.33 1.05
N ALA A 116 21.61 -28.38 0.67
CA ALA A 116 22.00 -27.29 1.55
C ALA A 116 20.85 -26.33 1.80
N GLY A 117 20.52 -26.12 3.09
CA GLY A 117 19.56 -25.13 3.57
C GLY A 117 20.26 -23.94 4.23
N VAL A 118 19.78 -22.75 4.00
CA VAL A 118 20.19 -21.54 4.69
C VAL A 118 18.94 -20.93 5.36
N TYR A 119 19.06 -20.54 6.64
CA TYR A 119 17.96 -19.96 7.41
C TYR A 119 18.50 -18.82 8.27
N SER A 120 17.70 -17.78 8.48
CA SER A 120 18.09 -16.66 9.31
C SER A 120 17.29 -16.57 10.60
N SER A 121 17.92 -16.00 11.65
CA SER A 121 17.27 -15.65 12.90
C SER A 121 17.99 -14.49 13.55
N ARG A 122 17.37 -13.89 14.56
CA ARG A 122 17.98 -12.82 15.35
C ARG A 122 17.96 -13.18 16.83
N VAL A 123 19.07 -12.92 17.51
CA VAL A 123 19.22 -13.16 18.95
C VAL A 123 19.29 -11.83 19.69
N TYR A 124 18.55 -11.77 20.78
CA TYR A 124 18.46 -10.65 21.69
C TYR A 124 18.96 -11.08 23.06
N TYR A 125 20.01 -10.45 23.56
CA TYR A 125 20.50 -10.62 24.92
C TYR A 125 20.01 -9.45 25.75
N LEU A 126 19.25 -9.74 26.82
CA LEU A 126 18.63 -8.74 27.68
C LEU A 126 19.39 -8.67 29.00
N PHE A 127 19.71 -7.45 29.44
CA PHE A 127 20.42 -7.18 30.67
C PHE A 127 19.51 -6.47 31.65
N GLY A 128 19.55 -6.85 32.90
CA GLY A 128 18.74 -6.26 33.95
C GLY A 128 17.96 -7.28 34.76
N ASP A 129 17.05 -6.80 35.62
CA ASP A 129 16.24 -7.63 36.51
C ASP A 129 14.82 -7.83 35.97
N LEU A 130 14.73 -8.70 34.93
CA LEU A 130 13.49 -8.96 34.20
C LEU A 130 12.78 -10.20 34.77
N THR A 131 11.49 -10.06 35.03
CA THR A 131 10.60 -11.15 35.46
C THR A 131 10.07 -11.96 34.24
N ALA A 132 9.45 -13.11 34.51
CA ALA A 132 8.79 -13.91 33.46
C ALA A 132 7.66 -13.13 32.76
N ALA A 133 6.90 -12.31 33.50
CA ALA A 133 5.86 -11.46 32.87
C ALA A 133 6.44 -10.36 31.97
N ASP A 134 7.62 -9.84 32.31
CA ASP A 134 8.33 -8.89 31.43
C ASP A 134 8.75 -9.55 30.14
N LEU A 135 9.17 -10.82 30.20
CA LEU A 135 9.55 -11.58 29.02
C LEU A 135 8.38 -11.90 28.11
N GLU A 136 7.21 -12.17 28.64
CA GLU A 136 6.00 -12.30 27.82
C GLU A 136 5.74 -11.00 27.05
N THR A 137 5.84 -9.85 27.70
CA THR A 137 5.69 -8.53 27.07
C THR A 137 6.75 -8.29 26.00
N VAL A 138 8.03 -8.56 26.33
CA VAL A 138 9.16 -8.39 25.37
C VAL A 138 9.00 -9.34 24.19
N THR A 139 8.66 -10.59 24.42
CA THR A 139 8.49 -11.59 23.36
C THR A 139 7.34 -11.25 22.44
N ALA A 140 6.20 -10.84 22.99
CA ALA A 140 5.06 -10.38 22.23
C ALA A 140 5.38 -9.13 21.38
N PHE A 141 6.31 -8.28 21.85
CA PHE A 141 6.79 -7.13 21.10
C PHE A 141 7.79 -7.51 20.00
N LEU A 142 8.68 -8.49 20.24
CA LEU A 142 9.76 -8.88 19.32
C LEU A 142 9.32 -9.82 18.20
N ALA A 143 8.29 -10.63 18.43
CA ALA A 143 7.91 -11.70 17.52
C ALA A 143 6.42 -11.66 17.15
N ASN A 144 6.14 -11.98 15.90
CA ASN A 144 4.80 -12.27 15.41
C ASN A 144 4.59 -13.79 15.40
N PRO A 145 3.78 -14.38 16.32
CA PRO A 145 3.62 -15.83 16.44
C PRO A 145 2.96 -16.49 15.23
N LEU A 146 2.38 -15.71 14.31
CA LEU A 146 1.81 -16.23 13.06
C LEU A 146 2.87 -16.70 12.06
N ILE A 147 4.05 -16.06 12.08
CA ILE A 147 5.10 -16.31 11.08
C ILE A 147 6.45 -16.62 11.73
N GLN A 148 6.59 -16.43 13.03
CA GLN A 148 7.86 -16.55 13.73
C GLN A 148 7.79 -17.51 14.91
N ARG A 149 8.89 -18.24 15.12
CA ARG A 149 9.17 -19.05 16.30
C ARG A 149 10.05 -18.28 17.26
N VAL A 150 9.93 -18.61 18.53
CA VAL A 150 10.74 -18.02 19.59
C VAL A 150 11.39 -19.12 20.43
N GLN A 151 12.68 -18.98 20.75
CA GLN A 151 13.37 -19.69 21.80
C GLN A 151 13.79 -18.69 22.87
N CYS A 152 13.46 -18.95 24.14
CA CYS A 152 13.81 -18.10 25.25
C CYS A 152 14.48 -18.92 26.36
N LEU A 153 15.63 -18.49 26.85
CA LEU A 153 16.37 -19.12 27.95
C LEU A 153 16.86 -18.06 28.95
N GLU A 154 16.81 -18.42 30.22
CA GLU A 154 17.56 -17.71 31.27
C GLU A 154 19.07 -17.90 31.07
N ALA A 155 19.89 -16.92 31.38
CA ALA A 155 21.35 -16.95 31.21
C ALA A 155 22.01 -18.18 31.82
N ALA A 156 21.57 -18.63 33.01
CA ALA A 156 22.08 -19.85 33.64
C ALA A 156 21.75 -21.12 32.83
N ALA A 157 20.54 -21.19 32.25
CA ALA A 157 20.12 -22.31 31.43
C ALA A 157 20.87 -22.30 30.08
N TYR A 158 21.02 -21.14 29.46
CA TYR A 158 21.81 -20.93 28.23
C TYR A 158 23.23 -21.44 28.37
N ARG A 159 23.95 -21.04 29.45
CA ARG A 159 25.31 -21.49 29.71
C ARG A 159 25.42 -23.00 29.97
N ARG A 160 24.45 -23.58 30.71
CA ARG A 160 24.41 -25.04 30.95
C ARG A 160 24.13 -25.83 29.66
N ALA A 161 23.30 -25.30 28.75
CA ALA A 161 22.97 -25.93 27.50
C ALA A 161 24.08 -25.77 26.43
N GLY A 162 25.08 -24.93 26.67
CA GLY A 162 26.12 -24.61 25.69
C GLY A 162 25.58 -23.74 24.52
N GLY A 163 24.60 -22.86 24.80
CA GLY A 163 24.00 -21.96 23.80
C GLY A 163 22.55 -22.34 23.40
N LEU A 164 22.01 -21.62 22.43
CA LEU A 164 20.73 -21.93 21.78
C LEU A 164 20.94 -23.02 20.72
N LYS A 165 20.00 -23.93 20.61
CA LYS A 165 20.07 -24.99 19.59
C LYS A 165 19.68 -24.44 18.21
N PRO A 166 20.47 -24.75 17.16
CA PRO A 166 20.07 -24.36 15.81
C PRO A 166 18.77 -25.05 15.41
N VAL A 167 17.87 -24.29 14.75
CA VAL A 167 16.58 -24.80 14.25
C VAL A 167 16.57 -24.69 12.73
N VAL A 168 16.20 -25.79 12.07
CA VAL A 168 16.03 -25.87 10.62
C VAL A 168 14.51 -25.90 10.32
N PRO A 169 13.90 -24.76 9.93
CA PRO A 169 12.46 -24.70 9.64
C PRO A 169 12.15 -25.25 8.24
N LYS A 170 12.40 -26.55 8.04
CA LYS A 170 12.17 -27.22 6.76
C LYS A 170 10.69 -27.56 6.58
N VAL A 171 10.15 -27.29 5.38
CA VAL A 171 8.81 -27.74 5.00
C VAL A 171 8.88 -29.23 4.65
N GLU A 172 8.11 -30.03 5.32
CA GLU A 172 7.91 -31.46 5.03
C GLU A 172 6.45 -31.67 4.62
N LEU A 173 6.21 -31.92 3.33
CA LEU A 173 4.88 -32.23 2.81
C LEU A 173 4.66 -33.74 2.86
N ALA A 174 3.47 -34.15 3.32
CA ALA A 174 3.07 -35.55 3.31
C ALA A 174 3.00 -36.11 1.87
N ALA A 175 3.29 -37.36 1.70
CA ALA A 175 3.55 -37.98 0.42
C ALA A 175 2.42 -37.85 -0.61
N GLY A 176 2.82 -37.39 -1.81
CA GLY A 176 2.15 -37.55 -3.09
C GLY A 176 1.01 -36.59 -3.43
N PRO A 177 1.17 -35.82 -4.48
CA PRO A 177 0.14 -34.90 -4.96
C PRO A 177 -1.00 -35.69 -5.60
N ALA A 178 -2.12 -35.86 -4.88
CA ALA A 178 -3.33 -36.44 -5.41
C ALA A 178 -4.30 -35.34 -5.84
N VAL A 179 -4.74 -35.34 -7.10
CA VAL A 179 -5.89 -34.55 -7.55
C VAL A 179 -7.15 -35.28 -7.09
N ARG A 180 -8.09 -34.55 -6.52
CA ARG A 180 -9.35 -35.06 -6.01
C ARG A 180 -10.52 -34.58 -6.84
N THR A 181 -11.49 -35.40 -6.99
CA THR A 181 -12.81 -35.03 -7.51
C THR A 181 -13.65 -34.54 -6.35
N VAL A 182 -14.32 -33.39 -6.53
CA VAL A 182 -15.21 -32.81 -5.53
C VAL A 182 -16.65 -33.01 -5.93
N ASP A 183 -17.41 -33.72 -5.06
CA ASP A 183 -18.85 -33.89 -5.27
C ASP A 183 -19.57 -32.58 -4.91
N LEU A 184 -20.42 -32.09 -5.80
CA LEU A 184 -21.28 -30.92 -5.59
C LEU A 184 -22.76 -31.29 -5.39
N GLU A 185 -23.11 -32.58 -5.49
CA GLU A 185 -24.47 -33.10 -5.21
C GLU A 185 -24.65 -33.36 -3.70
N LEU A 186 -24.27 -32.36 -2.89
CA LEU A 186 -24.31 -32.37 -1.44
C LEU A 186 -25.62 -31.75 -0.90
N PRO A 187 -26.02 -32.13 0.34
CA PRO A 187 -27.04 -31.38 1.08
C PRO A 187 -26.66 -29.90 1.19
N GLU A 188 -27.67 -29.04 1.29
CA GLU A 188 -27.47 -27.57 1.27
C GLU A 188 -26.47 -27.09 2.33
N GLU A 189 -26.55 -27.60 3.55
CA GLU A 189 -25.62 -27.23 4.66
C GLU A 189 -24.17 -27.59 4.32
N GLU A 190 -23.93 -28.78 3.75
CA GLU A 190 -22.58 -29.19 3.36
C GLU A 190 -22.05 -28.42 2.16
N LEU A 191 -22.94 -28.09 1.21
CA LEU A 191 -22.56 -27.25 0.06
C LEU A 191 -22.18 -25.83 0.52
N LEU A 192 -22.92 -25.23 1.44
CA LEU A 192 -22.58 -23.94 2.02
C LEU A 192 -21.30 -24.00 2.84
N ALA A 193 -21.08 -25.08 3.59
CA ALA A 193 -19.82 -25.29 4.32
C ALA A 193 -18.64 -25.43 3.36
N LEU A 194 -18.80 -26.08 2.20
CA LEU A 194 -17.78 -26.14 1.15
C LEU A 194 -17.36 -24.75 0.68
N GLY A 195 -18.30 -23.87 0.42
CA GLY A 195 -18.02 -22.50 0.00
C GLY A 195 -17.34 -21.67 1.09
N LYS A 196 -17.83 -21.78 2.32
CA LYS A 196 -17.40 -20.95 3.45
C LYS A 196 -16.10 -21.44 4.10
N GLU A 197 -15.91 -22.76 4.22
CA GLU A 197 -14.80 -23.36 4.97
C GLU A 197 -13.79 -24.07 4.05
N GLY A 198 -14.15 -24.32 2.80
CA GLY A 198 -13.31 -24.95 1.78
C GLY A 198 -13.45 -26.47 1.66
N ILE A 199 -12.63 -27.02 0.79
CA ILE A 199 -12.57 -28.47 0.49
C ILE A 199 -12.00 -29.22 1.69
N VAL A 200 -12.61 -30.36 2.04
CA VAL A 200 -12.07 -31.26 3.09
C VAL A 200 -10.75 -31.87 2.63
N ASP A 201 -9.67 -31.55 3.34
CA ASP A 201 -8.34 -32.07 3.02
C ASP A 201 -8.09 -33.44 3.66
N HIS A 202 -8.39 -33.57 4.92
CA HIS A 202 -8.30 -34.86 5.67
C HIS A 202 -9.23 -34.84 6.88
N TYR A 203 -9.28 -35.93 7.59
CA TYR A 203 -9.97 -36.01 8.88
C TYR A 203 -8.91 -36.14 9.98
N ASP A 204 -9.11 -35.38 11.07
CA ASP A 204 -8.24 -35.49 12.24
C ASP A 204 -8.41 -36.79 13.03
N ALA A 205 -7.64 -36.95 14.11
CA ALA A 205 -7.70 -38.15 14.96
C ALA A 205 -9.08 -38.36 15.64
N ASP A 206 -9.86 -37.30 15.77
CA ASP A 206 -11.22 -37.31 16.33
C ASP A 206 -12.30 -37.52 15.24
N GLY A 207 -11.90 -37.68 13.97
CA GLY A 207 -12.80 -37.85 12.83
C GLY A 207 -13.46 -36.52 12.36
N ARG A 208 -12.94 -35.36 12.76
CA ARG A 208 -13.42 -34.06 12.32
C ARG A 208 -12.77 -33.69 10.99
N PRO A 209 -13.54 -33.07 10.04
CA PRO A 209 -12.95 -32.63 8.77
C PRO A 209 -11.99 -31.46 8.99
N VAL A 210 -10.77 -31.59 8.49
CA VAL A 210 -9.81 -30.49 8.35
C VAL A 210 -9.92 -29.98 6.92
N ARG A 211 -10.22 -28.68 6.78
CA ARG A 211 -10.47 -28.03 5.47
C ARG A 211 -9.31 -27.15 5.06
N ARG A 212 -9.18 -26.93 3.74
CA ARG A 212 -8.05 -26.18 3.14
C ARG A 212 -8.10 -24.66 3.37
N GLY A 213 -9.28 -24.13 3.71
CA GLY A 213 -9.57 -22.71 3.84
C GLY A 213 -10.70 -22.25 2.92
N PRO A 214 -11.25 -21.05 3.12
CA PRO A 214 -12.45 -20.59 2.44
C PRO A 214 -12.26 -20.48 0.91
N LEU A 215 -13.24 -21.00 0.15
CA LEU A 215 -13.36 -20.72 -1.28
C LEU A 215 -14.03 -19.37 -1.53
N ALA A 216 -14.69 -18.79 -0.52
CA ALA A 216 -15.48 -17.55 -0.60
C ALA A 216 -16.55 -17.57 -1.72
N LEU A 217 -17.09 -18.78 -2.03
CA LEU A 217 -18.16 -18.98 -3.01
C LEU A 217 -19.50 -19.04 -2.30
N ASP A 218 -20.40 -18.12 -2.62
CA ASP A 218 -21.76 -18.14 -2.11
C ASP A 218 -22.61 -19.24 -2.79
N ARG A 219 -23.85 -19.40 -2.30
CA ARG A 219 -24.79 -20.41 -2.82
C ARG A 219 -24.99 -20.29 -4.33
N SER A 220 -25.17 -19.08 -4.83
CA SER A 220 -25.45 -18.84 -6.25
C SER A 220 -24.27 -19.26 -7.13
N CYS A 221 -23.07 -18.99 -6.68
CA CYS A 221 -21.82 -19.43 -7.34
C CYS A 221 -21.71 -20.95 -7.38
N LEU A 222 -21.93 -21.63 -6.25
CA LEU A 222 -21.84 -23.09 -6.17
C LEU A 222 -22.92 -23.79 -7.01
N GLU A 223 -24.15 -23.24 -7.07
CA GLU A 223 -25.21 -23.73 -7.92
C GLU A 223 -24.87 -23.56 -9.43
N ALA A 224 -24.30 -22.42 -9.82
CA ALA A 224 -23.85 -22.19 -11.20
C ALA A 224 -22.72 -23.16 -11.59
N ILE A 225 -21.74 -23.39 -10.70
CA ILE A 225 -20.65 -24.34 -10.93
C ILE A 225 -21.21 -25.77 -11.06
N ARG A 226 -22.10 -26.19 -10.13
CA ARG A 226 -22.76 -27.50 -10.18
C ARG A 226 -23.50 -27.71 -11.48
N GLN A 227 -24.30 -26.73 -11.90
CA GLN A 227 -25.04 -26.78 -13.16
C GLN A 227 -24.12 -26.93 -14.37
N TYR A 228 -23.04 -26.13 -14.44
CA TYR A 228 -22.09 -26.16 -15.54
C TYR A 228 -21.42 -27.55 -15.65
N PHE A 229 -20.89 -28.09 -14.55
CA PHE A 229 -20.22 -29.37 -14.59
C PHE A 229 -21.17 -30.52 -14.92
N ARG A 230 -22.41 -30.50 -14.41
CA ARG A 230 -23.44 -31.49 -14.71
C ARG A 230 -23.89 -31.47 -16.18
N GLU A 231 -24.17 -30.26 -16.73
CA GLU A 231 -24.81 -30.11 -18.05
C GLU A 231 -23.79 -30.02 -19.20
N ARG A 232 -22.65 -29.40 -19.01
CA ARG A 232 -21.64 -29.16 -20.03
C ARG A 232 -20.50 -30.16 -19.98
N GLU A 233 -19.89 -30.32 -18.82
CA GLU A 233 -18.73 -31.20 -18.65
C GLU A 233 -19.11 -32.67 -18.39
N GLN A 234 -20.33 -32.92 -17.92
CA GLN A 234 -20.89 -34.25 -17.61
C GLN A 234 -20.00 -35.09 -16.66
N ARG A 235 -19.35 -34.41 -15.75
CA ARG A 235 -18.48 -34.93 -14.71
C ARG A 235 -18.47 -34.00 -13.49
N PRO A 236 -18.09 -34.47 -12.30
CA PRO A 236 -17.80 -33.57 -11.18
C PRO A 236 -16.51 -32.78 -11.43
N PRO A 237 -16.35 -31.60 -10.80
CA PRO A 237 -15.12 -30.85 -10.87
C PRO A 237 -13.98 -31.52 -10.11
N THR A 238 -12.76 -31.21 -10.52
CA THR A 238 -11.58 -31.47 -9.70
C THR A 238 -11.40 -30.37 -8.65
N ASP A 239 -10.59 -30.65 -7.64
CA ASP A 239 -10.21 -29.66 -6.64
C ASP A 239 -9.42 -28.48 -7.27
N VAL A 240 -8.61 -28.71 -8.29
CA VAL A 240 -7.90 -27.68 -9.05
C VAL A 240 -8.87 -26.73 -9.77
N GLU A 241 -9.92 -27.29 -10.37
CA GLU A 241 -10.97 -26.53 -11.05
C GLU A 241 -11.77 -25.66 -10.09
N LEU A 242 -12.17 -26.21 -8.95
CA LEU A 242 -12.95 -25.49 -7.96
C LEU A 242 -12.14 -24.37 -7.29
N GLU A 243 -10.88 -24.64 -6.95
CA GLU A 243 -9.94 -23.62 -6.44
C GLU A 243 -9.68 -22.51 -7.47
N SER A 244 -9.51 -22.88 -8.75
CA SER A 244 -9.32 -21.89 -9.84
C SER A 244 -10.52 -20.96 -10.01
N LEU A 245 -11.75 -21.53 -9.98
CA LEU A 245 -12.99 -20.75 -10.03
C LEU A 245 -13.11 -19.83 -8.81
N ALA A 246 -12.77 -20.31 -7.61
CA ALA A 246 -12.79 -19.54 -6.38
C ALA A 246 -11.87 -18.31 -6.46
N GLN A 247 -10.65 -18.45 -6.97
CA GLN A 247 -9.73 -17.34 -7.15
C GLN A 247 -10.25 -16.38 -8.23
N THR A 248 -10.61 -16.89 -9.41
CA THR A 248 -11.07 -16.05 -10.54
C THR A 248 -12.35 -15.28 -10.21
N TRP A 249 -13.27 -15.87 -9.44
CA TRP A 249 -14.57 -15.28 -9.06
C TRP A 249 -14.52 -14.50 -7.72
N SER A 250 -13.36 -14.40 -7.10
CA SER A 250 -13.20 -13.66 -5.83
C SER A 250 -13.59 -12.19 -5.98
N GLU A 251 -14.02 -11.56 -4.89
CA GLU A 251 -14.31 -10.12 -4.85
C GLU A 251 -13.08 -9.30 -5.28
N HIS A 252 -11.90 -9.75 -4.89
CA HIS A 252 -10.63 -9.12 -5.26
C HIS A 252 -10.40 -9.06 -6.78
N CYS A 253 -10.72 -10.16 -7.51
CA CYS A 253 -10.47 -10.25 -8.97
C CYS A 253 -11.64 -9.71 -9.81
N LYS A 254 -12.89 -9.82 -9.33
CA LYS A 254 -14.10 -9.46 -10.11
C LYS A 254 -14.77 -8.18 -9.70
N HIS A 255 -14.41 -7.62 -8.52
CA HIS A 255 -15.05 -6.41 -8.00
C HIS A 255 -16.58 -6.51 -8.00
N THR A 256 -17.09 -7.66 -7.47
CA THR A 256 -18.50 -8.06 -7.64
C THR A 256 -19.47 -7.04 -7.05
N ILE A 257 -19.09 -6.35 -5.96
CA ILE A 257 -19.90 -5.30 -5.33
C ILE A 257 -20.07 -4.09 -6.27
N PHE A 258 -18.99 -3.65 -6.90
CA PHE A 258 -19.03 -2.54 -7.86
C PHE A 258 -19.69 -2.93 -9.19
N ALA A 259 -19.64 -4.21 -9.59
CA ALA A 259 -20.26 -4.73 -10.80
C ALA A 259 -21.75 -5.07 -10.61
N ALA A 260 -22.22 -5.27 -9.36
CA ALA A 260 -23.59 -5.67 -9.06
C ALA A 260 -24.62 -4.62 -9.49
N THR A 261 -25.77 -5.07 -9.97
CA THR A 261 -26.96 -4.23 -10.10
C THR A 261 -27.30 -3.65 -8.72
N THR A 262 -27.27 -2.32 -8.59
CA THR A 262 -27.52 -1.64 -7.32
C THR A 262 -28.69 -0.67 -7.46
N ASP A 263 -29.81 -0.98 -6.81
CA ASP A 263 -31.08 -0.26 -6.94
C ASP A 263 -31.48 -0.14 -8.44
N GLU A 264 -31.53 1.11 -8.99
CA GLU A 264 -31.83 1.40 -10.39
C GLU A 264 -30.63 1.26 -11.33
N LEU A 265 -29.41 1.04 -10.82
CA LEU A 265 -28.18 1.01 -11.60
C LEU A 265 -27.91 -0.40 -12.13
N MET A 266 -28.45 -0.71 -13.32
CA MET A 266 -28.36 -2.04 -13.93
C MET A 266 -26.92 -2.49 -14.25
N GLU A 267 -26.05 -1.54 -14.59
CA GLU A 267 -24.64 -1.80 -14.95
C GLU A 267 -23.68 -1.70 -13.75
N GLY A 268 -24.22 -1.52 -12.53
CA GLY A 268 -23.44 -1.35 -11.31
C GLY A 268 -22.75 0.02 -11.16
N LEU A 269 -22.10 0.19 -10.01
CA LEU A 269 -21.49 1.47 -9.62
C LEU A 269 -20.29 1.83 -10.50
N TYR A 270 -19.44 0.84 -10.81
CA TYR A 270 -18.19 1.06 -11.52
C TYR A 270 -18.41 1.53 -12.97
N GLN A 271 -19.26 0.79 -13.69
CA GLN A 271 -19.54 1.11 -15.10
C GLN A 271 -20.28 2.45 -15.20
N THR A 272 -21.28 2.66 -14.32
CA THR A 272 -22.12 3.87 -14.35
C THR A 272 -21.33 5.12 -13.95
N TYR A 273 -20.61 5.07 -12.84
CA TYR A 273 -20.01 6.27 -12.25
C TYR A 273 -18.54 6.44 -12.60
N ILE A 274 -17.70 5.43 -12.43
CA ILE A 274 -16.27 5.59 -12.60
C ILE A 274 -15.88 5.59 -14.10
N LYS A 275 -16.19 4.50 -14.81
CA LYS A 275 -15.98 4.42 -16.26
C LYS A 275 -16.83 5.42 -17.03
N GLY A 276 -18.08 5.63 -16.60
CA GLY A 276 -19.00 6.59 -17.19
C GLY A 276 -18.49 8.02 -17.15
N ALA A 277 -17.88 8.44 -16.03
CA ALA A 277 -17.25 9.77 -15.93
C ALA A 277 -16.13 9.92 -16.96
N THR A 278 -15.21 8.94 -17.01
CA THR A 278 -14.07 8.96 -17.95
C THR A 278 -14.53 8.93 -19.40
N ALA A 279 -15.50 8.09 -19.75
CA ALA A 279 -16.04 8.03 -21.11
C ALA A 279 -16.62 9.39 -21.53
N LYS A 280 -17.38 10.06 -20.66
CA LYS A 280 -17.96 11.38 -20.91
C LYS A 280 -16.89 12.46 -21.07
N ILE A 281 -15.85 12.44 -20.24
CA ILE A 281 -14.73 13.40 -20.33
C ILE A 281 -13.96 13.21 -21.64
N ARG A 282 -13.63 11.97 -21.98
CA ARG A 282 -12.91 11.63 -23.23
C ARG A 282 -13.70 12.07 -24.46
N ALA A 283 -15.00 11.79 -24.49
CA ALA A 283 -15.87 12.24 -25.58
C ALA A 283 -15.91 13.77 -25.72
N ALA A 284 -15.91 14.50 -24.60
CA ALA A 284 -15.90 15.96 -24.61
C ALA A 284 -14.54 16.57 -25.03
N ARG A 285 -13.43 15.86 -24.80
CA ARG A 285 -12.07 16.30 -25.18
C ARG A 285 -11.74 15.99 -26.64
N GLY A 286 -12.29 14.90 -27.20
CA GLY A 286 -12.03 14.51 -28.60
C GLY A 286 -10.54 14.29 -28.87
N ALA A 287 -9.99 15.07 -29.83
CA ALA A 287 -8.58 14.98 -30.22
C ALA A 287 -7.58 15.43 -29.14
N ASP A 288 -8.03 16.20 -28.16
CA ASP A 288 -7.21 16.71 -27.05
C ASP A 288 -7.20 15.74 -25.84
N ASP A 289 -7.75 14.51 -25.97
CA ASP A 289 -7.78 13.52 -24.93
C ASP A 289 -6.38 12.93 -24.69
N PRO A 290 -5.78 13.11 -23.48
CA PRO A 290 -4.47 12.54 -23.18
C PRO A 290 -4.52 11.06 -22.80
N CYS A 291 -5.71 10.47 -22.62
CA CYS A 291 -5.85 9.09 -22.20
C CYS A 291 -5.56 8.12 -23.33
N VAL A 292 -4.64 7.17 -23.08
CA VAL A 292 -4.24 6.16 -24.07
C VAL A 292 -4.80 4.79 -23.71
N SER A 293 -4.61 4.35 -22.46
CA SER A 293 -5.13 3.09 -21.94
C SER A 293 -5.81 3.34 -20.59
N VAL A 294 -7.09 2.99 -20.46
CA VAL A 294 -7.89 3.23 -19.26
C VAL A 294 -8.75 2.00 -18.95
N PHE A 295 -8.61 1.44 -17.76
CA PHE A 295 -9.38 0.29 -17.22
C PHE A 295 -9.28 -1.01 -18.06
N VAL A 296 -8.23 -1.20 -18.84
CA VAL A 296 -8.08 -2.36 -19.74
C VAL A 296 -6.77 -3.13 -19.55
N ASP A 297 -5.85 -2.63 -18.77
CA ASP A 297 -4.55 -3.24 -18.50
C ASP A 297 -4.17 -3.06 -17.03
N ASN A 298 -3.05 -3.61 -16.59
CA ASN A 298 -2.53 -3.54 -15.22
C ASN A 298 -2.46 -2.11 -14.65
N SER A 299 -2.20 -1.11 -15.51
CA SER A 299 -2.15 0.31 -15.12
C SER A 299 -2.95 1.19 -16.10
N GLY A 300 -3.36 2.37 -15.67
CA GLY A 300 -3.86 3.41 -16.55
C GLY A 300 -2.72 4.20 -17.19
N ALA A 301 -2.91 4.74 -18.41
CA ALA A 301 -1.86 5.49 -19.09
C ALA A 301 -2.38 6.74 -19.80
N ILE A 302 -1.60 7.84 -19.69
CA ILE A 302 -1.80 9.10 -20.41
C ILE A 302 -0.53 9.50 -21.17
N VAL A 303 -0.68 10.41 -22.13
CA VAL A 303 0.45 10.97 -22.87
C VAL A 303 1.35 11.77 -21.95
N PHE A 304 2.65 11.46 -21.92
CA PHE A 304 3.67 12.28 -21.28
C PHE A 304 4.23 13.34 -22.25
N ASP A 305 4.68 12.88 -23.42
CA ASP A 305 5.12 13.71 -24.54
C ASP A 305 4.96 12.94 -25.87
N ASP A 306 5.64 13.40 -26.94
CA ASP A 306 5.59 12.77 -28.25
C ASP A 306 6.24 11.37 -28.27
N ASP A 307 7.19 11.12 -27.36
CA ASP A 307 7.99 9.89 -27.32
C ASP A 307 7.54 8.91 -26.22
N TYR A 308 6.86 9.39 -25.15
CA TYR A 308 6.57 8.60 -23.96
C TYR A 308 5.11 8.67 -23.51
N LEU A 309 4.67 7.59 -22.87
CA LEU A 309 3.47 7.52 -22.04
C LEU A 309 3.88 7.44 -20.56
N VAL A 310 3.09 8.03 -19.70
CA VAL A 310 3.19 7.85 -18.24
C VAL A 310 2.02 7.00 -17.77
N THR A 311 2.31 5.99 -16.95
CA THR A 311 1.33 5.07 -16.39
C THR A 311 1.16 5.31 -14.89
N ASP A 312 0.02 4.93 -14.33
CA ASP A 312 -0.22 5.00 -12.90
C ASP A 312 -1.11 3.86 -12.42
N LYS A 313 -0.74 3.28 -11.27
CA LYS A 313 -1.46 2.20 -10.60
C LYS A 313 -1.45 2.42 -9.09
N VAL A 314 -2.55 2.05 -8.46
CA VAL A 314 -2.70 2.02 -6.99
C VAL A 314 -3.19 0.65 -6.55
N GLU A 315 -2.76 0.23 -5.38
CA GLU A 315 -3.16 -1.02 -4.73
C GLU A 315 -3.38 -0.83 -3.23
N THR A 316 -4.06 -1.79 -2.62
CA THR A 316 -4.23 -1.90 -1.16
C THR A 316 -3.74 -3.25 -0.67
N HIS A 317 -3.12 -3.25 0.52
CA HIS A 317 -2.66 -4.48 1.14
C HIS A 317 -3.02 -4.53 2.64
N ASN A 318 -4.34 -4.41 2.93
CA ASN A 318 -4.90 -4.17 4.26
C ASN A 318 -4.85 -5.41 5.16
N SER A 319 -5.55 -6.48 4.77
CA SER A 319 -5.66 -7.73 5.56
C SER A 319 -4.31 -8.40 5.79
N PRO A 320 -3.43 -8.57 4.79
CA PRO A 320 -2.10 -9.12 5.02
C PRO A 320 -1.28 -8.28 5.99
N SER A 321 -1.34 -6.94 5.89
CA SER A 321 -0.60 -6.05 6.79
C SER A 321 -1.14 -6.03 8.22
N ALA A 322 -2.39 -6.43 8.45
CA ALA A 322 -2.93 -6.62 9.78
C ALA A 322 -2.38 -7.88 10.47
N LEU A 323 -2.07 -8.93 9.70
CA LEU A 323 -1.52 -10.19 10.19
C LEU A 323 0.01 -10.19 10.25
N ASP A 324 0.65 -9.74 9.21
CA ASP A 324 2.10 -9.54 9.10
C ASP A 324 2.39 -8.17 8.48
N PRO A 325 2.58 -7.14 9.30
CA PRO A 325 2.76 -5.77 8.83
C PRO A 325 3.92 -5.58 7.86
N PHE A 326 5.06 -6.23 8.13
CA PHE A 326 6.23 -6.18 7.25
C PHE A 326 6.00 -6.94 5.94
N GLY A 327 5.58 -8.21 6.03
CA GLY A 327 5.34 -9.06 4.86
C GLY A 327 4.22 -8.52 3.98
N GLY A 328 3.10 -8.08 4.59
CA GLY A 328 1.99 -7.49 3.85
C GLY A 328 2.37 -6.18 3.14
N ALA A 329 3.09 -5.29 3.80
CA ALA A 329 3.45 -4.00 3.22
C ALA A 329 4.54 -4.09 2.14
N ILE A 330 5.56 -4.94 2.33
CA ILE A 330 6.58 -5.16 1.28
C ILE A 330 5.96 -5.80 0.05
N THR A 331 5.04 -6.75 0.23
CA THR A 331 4.30 -7.37 -0.87
C THR A 331 3.44 -6.35 -1.60
N GLY A 332 2.77 -5.46 -0.89
CA GLY A 332 1.99 -4.38 -1.50
C GLY A 332 2.81 -3.52 -2.45
N ILE A 333 3.95 -2.99 -1.99
CA ILE A 333 4.78 -2.08 -2.82
C ILE A 333 5.48 -2.82 -3.97
N VAL A 334 5.98 -4.04 -3.78
CA VAL A 334 6.57 -4.79 -4.90
C VAL A 334 5.49 -5.30 -5.86
N GLY A 335 4.27 -5.59 -5.36
CA GLY A 335 3.12 -5.96 -6.18
C GLY A 335 2.71 -4.85 -7.15
N VAL A 336 2.49 -3.63 -6.67
CA VAL A 336 2.13 -2.50 -7.54
C VAL A 336 3.26 -2.11 -8.52
N ASN A 337 4.52 -2.40 -8.17
CA ASN A 337 5.64 -2.28 -9.12
C ASN A 337 5.53 -3.30 -10.25
N ARG A 338 5.10 -4.55 -9.97
CA ARG A 338 4.87 -5.58 -10.99
C ARG A 338 3.71 -5.22 -11.93
N ASP A 339 2.62 -4.66 -11.41
CA ASP A 339 1.53 -4.11 -12.24
C ASP A 339 2.07 -3.12 -13.28
N THR A 340 2.97 -2.23 -12.86
CA THR A 340 3.60 -1.27 -13.76
C THR A 340 4.46 -1.99 -14.80
N VAL A 341 5.28 -2.97 -14.40
CA VAL A 341 6.07 -3.79 -15.34
C VAL A 341 5.18 -4.61 -16.27
N GLY A 342 4.01 -5.06 -15.81
CA GLY A 342 3.01 -5.78 -16.59
C GLY A 342 2.22 -4.93 -17.58
N PHE A 343 2.32 -3.59 -17.54
CA PHE A 343 1.57 -2.71 -18.44
C PHE A 343 2.14 -2.72 -19.85
N GLY A 344 1.27 -2.94 -20.85
CA GLY A 344 1.63 -2.98 -22.27
C GLY A 344 2.77 -3.98 -22.52
N LEU A 345 3.81 -3.52 -23.19
CA LEU A 345 5.05 -4.29 -23.39
C LEU A 345 6.10 -4.07 -22.30
N GLY A 346 5.74 -3.52 -21.15
CA GLY A 346 6.62 -3.32 -20.00
C GLY A 346 6.96 -1.86 -19.73
N ALA A 347 6.28 -1.22 -18.77
CA ALA A 347 6.61 0.12 -18.31
C ALA A 347 7.69 0.07 -17.21
N LYS A 348 8.60 1.06 -17.26
CA LYS A 348 9.66 1.23 -16.24
C LYS A 348 9.09 2.00 -15.05
N PRO A 349 9.11 1.44 -13.82
CA PRO A 349 8.76 2.20 -12.62
C PRO A 349 9.71 3.39 -12.41
N VAL A 350 9.14 4.59 -12.21
CA VAL A 350 9.89 5.84 -12.05
C VAL A 350 9.62 6.55 -10.74
N LEU A 351 8.56 6.15 -10.03
CA LEU A 351 8.21 6.73 -8.74
C LEU A 351 7.24 5.82 -8.00
N ASN A 352 7.45 5.67 -6.69
CA ASN A 352 6.52 5.07 -5.75
C ASN A 352 5.86 6.13 -4.85
N ARG A 353 4.66 5.79 -4.33
CA ARG A 353 3.95 6.53 -3.29
C ARG A 353 3.31 5.58 -2.28
N TYR A 354 2.99 6.09 -1.10
CA TYR A 354 2.38 5.33 -0.01
C TYR A 354 1.28 6.12 0.68
N GLY A 355 0.41 5.42 1.40
CA GLY A 355 -0.59 6.02 2.27
C GLY A 355 -0.98 5.05 3.37
N PHE A 356 -0.93 5.47 4.63
CA PHE A 356 -1.20 4.60 5.74
C PHE A 356 -2.28 5.19 6.64
N CYS A 357 -3.27 4.35 6.98
CA CYS A 357 -4.29 4.67 7.96
C CYS A 357 -4.18 3.70 9.13
N PHE A 358 -3.89 4.23 10.32
CA PHE A 358 -3.65 3.48 11.55
C PHE A 358 -4.53 3.97 12.70
N ALA A 359 -4.72 3.14 13.72
CA ALA A 359 -5.06 3.64 15.04
C ALA A 359 -3.86 4.32 15.68
N SER A 360 -4.10 5.07 16.76
CA SER A 360 -3.01 5.76 17.47
C SER A 360 -1.90 4.79 17.88
N PRO A 361 -0.61 5.07 17.57
CA PRO A 361 0.49 4.20 17.99
C PRO A 361 0.74 4.22 19.51
N PHE A 362 0.05 5.09 20.23
CA PHE A 362 0.06 5.16 21.69
C PHE A 362 -1.05 4.32 22.33
N ASP A 363 -1.98 3.76 21.54
CA ASP A 363 -2.99 2.82 22.02
C ASP A 363 -2.33 1.48 22.36
N ARG A 364 -2.48 1.05 23.61
CA ARG A 364 -1.90 -0.20 24.17
C ARG A 364 -2.95 -1.21 24.57
N GLU A 365 -4.23 -0.90 24.40
CA GLU A 365 -5.32 -1.79 24.75
C GLU A 365 -5.36 -2.99 23.80
N PRO A 366 -5.23 -4.23 24.30
CA PRO A 366 -5.23 -5.40 23.42
C PRO A 366 -6.65 -5.74 22.95
N ILE A 367 -6.73 -6.28 21.74
CA ILE A 367 -7.91 -6.95 21.19
C ILE A 367 -7.52 -8.37 20.76
N TYR A 368 -8.48 -9.28 20.74
CA TYR A 368 -8.22 -10.70 20.53
C TYR A 368 -9.06 -11.24 19.38
N ARG A 369 -8.52 -12.17 18.61
CA ARG A 369 -9.23 -12.84 17.51
C ARG A 369 -10.06 -14.02 17.97
N SER A 370 -9.78 -14.57 19.13
CA SER A 370 -10.47 -15.74 19.70
C SER A 370 -10.96 -15.50 21.12
N PRO A 371 -12.02 -16.21 21.57
CA PRO A 371 -12.49 -16.11 22.93
C PRO A 371 -11.43 -16.61 23.94
N GLY A 372 -11.60 -16.28 25.20
CA GLY A 372 -10.66 -16.62 26.26
C GLY A 372 -9.34 -15.85 26.16
N ARG A 373 -9.34 -14.68 25.52
CA ARG A 373 -8.15 -13.82 25.29
C ARG A 373 -7.04 -14.56 24.53
N GLN A 374 -7.42 -15.38 23.57
CA GLN A 374 -6.47 -16.12 22.73
C GLN A 374 -6.25 -15.38 21.40
N ASN A 375 -5.11 -15.67 20.75
CA ASN A 375 -4.73 -15.08 19.48
C ASN A 375 -4.82 -13.53 19.49
N PRO A 376 -4.00 -12.83 20.31
CA PRO A 376 -4.00 -11.37 20.34
C PRO A 376 -3.72 -10.78 18.97
N ALA A 377 -4.42 -9.71 18.61
CA ALA A 377 -4.06 -8.91 17.46
C ALA A 377 -2.81 -8.08 17.78
N LEU A 378 -2.04 -7.73 16.75
CA LEU A 378 -0.87 -6.87 16.91
C LEU A 378 -1.30 -5.47 17.37
N LEU A 379 -0.50 -4.86 18.23
CA LEU A 379 -0.74 -3.49 18.68
C LEU A 379 -0.56 -2.49 17.52
N PRO A 380 -1.28 -1.36 17.52
CA PRO A 380 -1.18 -0.35 16.47
C PRO A 380 0.25 0.12 16.18
N ARG A 381 1.11 0.20 17.21
CA ARG A 381 2.53 0.54 17.05
C ARG A 381 3.30 -0.53 16.29
N GLN A 382 3.08 -1.81 16.56
CA GLN A 382 3.74 -2.90 15.85
C GLN A 382 3.33 -2.93 14.38
N ILE A 383 2.03 -2.70 14.11
CA ILE A 383 1.49 -2.61 12.75
C ILE A 383 2.15 -1.43 12.02
N MET A 384 2.15 -0.24 12.62
CA MET A 384 2.74 0.95 12.01
C MET A 384 4.22 0.77 11.68
N ASP A 385 5.01 0.28 12.65
CA ASP A 385 6.46 0.10 12.46
C ASP A 385 6.77 -0.93 11.37
N GLY A 386 6.05 -2.07 11.36
CA GLY A 386 6.24 -3.12 10.36
C GLY A 386 5.84 -2.67 8.95
N VAL A 387 4.72 -1.96 8.81
CA VAL A 387 4.26 -1.41 7.51
C VAL A 387 5.27 -0.39 6.96
N ILE A 388 5.73 0.55 7.79
CA ILE A 388 6.73 1.55 7.38
C ILE A 388 8.01 0.86 6.91
N GLU A 389 8.48 -0.14 7.66
CA GLU A 389 9.69 -0.92 7.32
C GLU A 389 9.50 -1.73 6.03
N GLY A 390 8.35 -2.38 5.84
CA GLY A 390 8.06 -3.17 4.64
C GLY A 390 8.10 -2.32 3.37
N VAL A 391 7.43 -1.16 3.37
CA VAL A 391 7.48 -0.23 2.23
C VAL A 391 8.89 0.35 2.03
N ARG A 392 9.63 0.63 3.11
CA ARG A 392 11.02 1.08 3.03
C ARG A 392 11.90 0.07 2.29
N VAL A 393 11.85 -1.18 2.72
CA VAL A 393 12.67 -2.25 2.11
C VAL A 393 12.24 -2.48 0.66
N GLY A 394 10.94 -2.61 0.40
CA GLY A 394 10.42 -2.86 -0.94
C GLY A 394 10.76 -1.75 -1.93
N GLY A 395 10.58 -0.49 -1.56
CA GLY A 395 10.89 0.67 -2.41
C GLY A 395 12.39 0.89 -2.61
N ASN A 396 13.15 0.98 -1.50
CA ASN A 396 14.58 1.29 -1.55
C ASN A 396 15.39 0.20 -2.28
N CYS A 397 15.12 -1.10 -2.00
CA CYS A 397 15.83 -2.19 -2.66
C CYS A 397 15.43 -2.35 -4.14
N SER A 398 14.24 -1.90 -4.54
CA SER A 398 13.84 -1.85 -5.95
C SER A 398 14.51 -0.72 -6.73
N GLY A 399 15.13 0.26 -6.05
CA GLY A 399 15.75 1.42 -6.68
C GLY A 399 14.74 2.33 -7.37
N ILE A 400 13.54 2.44 -6.80
CA ILE A 400 12.45 3.29 -7.27
C ILE A 400 12.23 4.39 -6.22
N PRO A 401 12.27 5.68 -6.59
CA PRO A 401 12.13 6.75 -5.62
C PRO A 401 10.72 6.77 -5.01
N THR A 402 10.62 6.69 -3.68
CA THR A 402 9.35 6.80 -2.94
C THR A 402 9.15 8.25 -2.50
N THR A 403 8.46 9.04 -3.33
CA THR A 403 8.50 10.51 -3.26
C THR A 403 7.34 11.13 -2.52
N GLN A 404 6.19 10.46 -2.38
CA GLN A 404 4.99 11.07 -1.81
C GLN A 404 4.25 10.08 -0.91
N GLY A 405 3.74 10.55 0.22
CA GLY A 405 2.91 9.75 1.10
C GLY A 405 2.22 10.54 2.20
N PHE A 406 1.35 9.85 2.93
CA PHE A 406 0.62 10.39 4.06
C PHE A 406 0.44 9.35 5.18
N LEU A 407 0.16 9.84 6.40
CA LEU A 407 -0.37 9.06 7.51
C LEU A 407 -1.68 9.71 7.98
N VAL A 408 -2.67 8.87 8.28
CA VAL A 408 -3.93 9.26 8.91
C VAL A 408 -4.17 8.36 10.11
N PHE A 409 -4.54 8.97 11.23
CA PHE A 409 -4.83 8.27 12.47
C PHE A 409 -6.30 8.44 12.83
N GLU A 410 -6.98 7.30 13.02
CA GLU A 410 -8.38 7.22 13.43
C GLU A 410 -8.59 5.89 14.18
N PRO A 411 -9.29 5.90 15.35
CA PRO A 411 -9.38 4.72 16.24
C PRO A 411 -9.90 3.44 15.56
N ARG A 412 -10.80 3.55 14.59
CA ARG A 412 -11.41 2.39 13.91
C ARG A 412 -10.47 1.63 12.96
N TYR A 413 -9.27 2.15 12.69
CA TYR A 413 -8.22 1.38 11.98
C TYR A 413 -7.45 0.42 12.90
N LYS A 414 -7.87 0.26 14.18
CA LYS A 414 -7.23 -0.61 15.17
C LYS A 414 -7.29 -2.09 14.78
N GLY A 415 -8.45 -2.54 14.34
CA GLY A 415 -8.65 -3.95 13.97
C GLY A 415 -8.05 -4.31 12.61
N LYS A 416 -8.11 -3.36 11.67
CA LYS A 416 -7.63 -3.54 10.30
C LYS A 416 -7.08 -2.20 9.79
N PRO A 417 -5.75 -2.06 9.62
CA PRO A 417 -5.14 -0.87 9.03
C PRO A 417 -5.51 -0.78 7.56
N LEU A 418 -5.39 0.42 6.97
CA LEU A 418 -5.38 0.58 5.52
C LEU A 418 -3.97 0.91 5.06
N VAL A 419 -3.49 0.13 4.11
CA VAL A 419 -2.15 0.26 3.53
C VAL A 419 -2.29 0.45 2.03
N PHE A 420 -2.11 1.69 1.59
CA PHE A 420 -2.15 2.08 0.20
C PHE A 420 -0.74 2.21 -0.36
N VAL A 421 -0.54 1.73 -1.56
CA VAL A 421 0.69 1.86 -2.33
C VAL A 421 0.39 2.24 -3.78
N GLY A 422 1.32 2.88 -4.44
CA GLY A 422 1.14 3.26 -5.83
C GLY A 422 2.46 3.39 -6.58
N THR A 423 2.42 3.16 -7.89
CA THR A 423 3.59 3.24 -8.77
C THR A 423 3.25 3.97 -10.05
N VAL A 424 4.08 4.94 -10.38
CA VAL A 424 4.07 5.60 -11.68
C VAL A 424 5.15 4.98 -12.56
N GLY A 425 4.79 4.64 -13.79
CA GLY A 425 5.70 4.10 -14.79
C GLY A 425 5.88 5.01 -15.99
N LEU A 426 6.92 4.75 -16.76
CA LEU A 426 7.19 5.40 -18.05
C LEU A 426 7.45 4.33 -19.11
N ILE A 427 6.83 4.47 -20.28
CA ILE A 427 7.03 3.56 -21.41
C ILE A 427 7.16 4.38 -22.69
N PRO A 428 8.08 4.04 -23.63
CA PRO A 428 8.06 4.64 -24.96
C PRO A 428 6.70 4.46 -25.63
N ARG A 429 6.21 5.44 -26.37
CA ARG A 429 4.92 5.29 -27.12
C ARG A 429 4.97 4.17 -28.14
N GLU A 430 6.12 4.00 -28.77
CA GLU A 430 6.36 2.96 -29.77
C GLU A 430 7.70 2.26 -29.52
N ILE A 431 7.75 0.98 -29.82
CA ILE A 431 8.96 0.17 -29.79
C ILE A 431 9.09 -0.50 -31.15
N ASN A 432 10.09 -0.08 -31.92
CA ASN A 432 10.34 -0.57 -33.29
C ASN A 432 9.07 -0.49 -34.20
N GLY A 433 8.31 0.61 -34.10
CA GLY A 433 7.09 0.84 -34.89
C GLY A 433 5.83 0.15 -34.37
N ARG A 434 5.90 -0.55 -33.23
CA ARG A 434 4.74 -1.15 -32.53
C ARG A 434 4.30 -0.24 -31.37
N PRO A 435 3.01 0.14 -31.27
CA PRO A 435 2.51 0.83 -30.09
C PRO A 435 2.74 0.01 -28.83
N SER A 436 3.44 0.56 -27.86
CA SER A 436 3.94 -0.18 -26.69
C SER A 436 2.86 -0.55 -25.68
N HIS A 437 1.73 0.17 -25.69
CA HIS A 437 0.59 -0.11 -24.82
C HIS A 437 -0.31 -1.25 -25.34
N LEU A 438 -0.01 -1.79 -26.52
CA LEU A 438 -0.74 -2.91 -27.11
C LEU A 438 0.08 -4.19 -26.98
N LYS A 439 -0.48 -5.16 -26.27
CA LYS A 439 0.08 -6.50 -26.06
C LYS A 439 -0.95 -7.55 -26.49
N GLN A 440 -0.49 -8.71 -26.94
CA GLN A 440 -1.37 -9.79 -27.35
C GLN A 440 -0.60 -11.10 -27.41
N ALA A 441 -0.98 -12.10 -26.61
CA ALA A 441 -0.57 -13.48 -26.79
C ALA A 441 -1.16 -14.06 -28.07
N ARG A 442 -0.45 -14.98 -28.73
CA ARG A 442 -0.88 -15.61 -29.97
C ARG A 442 -0.92 -17.12 -29.83
N PRO A 443 -1.80 -17.81 -30.56
CA PRO A 443 -1.76 -19.26 -30.62
C PRO A 443 -0.38 -19.75 -31.06
N GLY A 444 0.21 -20.65 -30.28
CA GLY A 444 1.56 -21.18 -30.50
C GLY A 444 2.65 -20.54 -29.65
N ASP A 445 2.43 -19.37 -29.02
CA ASP A 445 3.38 -18.77 -28.11
C ASP A 445 3.59 -19.65 -26.89
N TYR A 446 4.83 -19.73 -26.40
CA TYR A 446 5.13 -20.37 -25.13
C TYR A 446 4.59 -19.53 -23.97
N ILE A 447 4.04 -20.21 -22.95
CA ILE A 447 3.77 -19.62 -21.63
C ILE A 447 5.07 -19.73 -20.85
N VAL A 448 5.68 -18.60 -20.56
CA VAL A 448 6.96 -18.55 -19.84
C VAL A 448 6.75 -17.87 -18.50
N MET A 449 7.04 -18.60 -17.41
CA MET A 449 7.13 -18.02 -16.06
C MET A 449 8.53 -17.49 -15.83
N VAL A 450 8.65 -16.24 -15.39
CA VAL A 450 9.91 -15.54 -15.13
C VAL A 450 9.95 -15.07 -13.68
N GLY A 451 11.09 -15.24 -13.01
CA GLY A 451 11.33 -14.73 -11.67
C GLY A 451 11.42 -15.81 -10.59
N GLY A 452 10.77 -15.60 -9.45
CA GLY A 452 10.83 -16.49 -8.29
C GLY A 452 10.11 -17.82 -8.46
N ARG A 453 10.34 -18.73 -7.50
CA ARG A 453 9.74 -20.07 -7.48
C ARG A 453 8.44 -20.10 -6.68
N VAL A 454 7.58 -21.04 -6.99
CA VAL A 454 6.28 -21.27 -6.33
C VAL A 454 6.47 -21.96 -4.98
N GLY A 455 5.84 -21.46 -3.95
CA GLY A 455 5.80 -22.03 -2.59
C GLY A 455 4.37 -22.09 -2.04
N LEU A 456 4.23 -22.37 -0.75
CA LEU A 456 2.93 -22.38 -0.05
C LEU A 456 2.46 -20.98 0.36
N ASP A 457 3.28 -19.97 0.17
CA ASP A 457 2.96 -18.59 0.49
C ASP A 457 1.90 -18.03 -0.48
N GLY A 458 0.95 -17.28 0.08
CA GLY A 458 -0.14 -16.65 -0.67
C GLY A 458 -1.25 -17.59 -1.14
N ILE A 459 -1.34 -18.79 -0.64
CA ILE A 459 -2.48 -19.68 -0.92
C ILE A 459 -3.75 -19.08 -0.32
N HIS A 460 -4.79 -18.92 -1.16
CA HIS A 460 -6.04 -18.24 -0.82
C HIS A 460 -5.90 -16.74 -0.50
N GLY A 461 -4.83 -16.07 -0.94
CA GLY A 461 -4.62 -14.64 -0.70
C GLY A 461 -5.73 -13.77 -1.28
N ALA A 462 -6.17 -14.02 -2.50
CA ALA A 462 -7.23 -13.28 -3.17
C ALA A 462 -8.60 -13.42 -2.47
N THR A 463 -8.96 -14.62 -2.02
CA THR A 463 -10.19 -14.85 -1.28
C THR A 463 -10.14 -14.23 0.11
N PHE A 464 -9.01 -14.37 0.80
CA PHE A 464 -8.79 -13.82 2.15
C PHE A 464 -8.77 -12.29 2.21
N SER A 465 -8.21 -11.62 1.22
CA SER A 465 -8.04 -10.15 1.24
C SER A 465 -9.37 -9.39 1.27
N SER A 466 -10.46 -10.02 0.81
CA SER A 466 -11.81 -9.47 0.77
C SER A 466 -12.75 -10.07 1.81
N GLU A 467 -12.22 -10.56 2.93
CA GLU A 467 -13.00 -11.05 4.06
C GLU A 467 -12.66 -10.32 5.37
N ALA A 468 -13.60 -10.35 6.33
CA ALA A 468 -13.36 -9.83 7.67
C ALA A 468 -12.26 -10.64 8.38
N LEU A 469 -11.40 -9.96 9.13
CA LEU A 469 -10.39 -10.62 9.96
C LEU A 469 -11.06 -11.32 11.15
N THR A 470 -10.81 -12.64 11.27
CA THR A 470 -11.33 -13.51 12.33
C THR A 470 -10.24 -14.44 12.85
N SER A 471 -10.62 -15.32 13.81
CA SER A 471 -9.71 -16.38 14.31
C SER A 471 -9.29 -17.39 13.25
N GLY A 472 -10.11 -17.56 12.20
CA GLY A 472 -9.84 -18.50 11.10
C GLY A 472 -8.96 -17.97 9.98
N SER A 473 -8.50 -16.72 10.08
CA SER A 473 -7.65 -16.10 9.05
C SER A 473 -6.30 -16.84 8.92
N PRO A 474 -5.99 -17.42 7.74
CA PRO A 474 -4.82 -18.27 7.59
C PRO A 474 -3.53 -17.44 7.49
N ALA A 475 -2.51 -17.81 8.26
CA ALA A 475 -1.19 -17.16 8.19
C ALA A 475 -0.49 -17.40 6.83
N THR A 476 -0.80 -18.51 6.16
CA THR A 476 -0.28 -18.86 4.83
C THR A 476 -0.78 -17.96 3.71
N ALA A 477 -1.88 -17.21 3.92
CA ALA A 477 -2.37 -16.21 2.97
C ALA A 477 -1.44 -14.98 2.86
N VAL A 478 -0.54 -14.78 3.84
CA VAL A 478 0.44 -13.68 3.79
C VAL A 478 1.63 -14.10 2.94
N GLN A 479 1.98 -13.24 2.00
CA GLN A 479 3.18 -13.38 1.18
C GLN A 479 4.26 -12.42 1.72
N ILE A 480 5.52 -12.73 1.46
CA ILE A 480 6.65 -11.82 1.74
C ILE A 480 7.39 -11.58 0.44
N GLY A 481 7.36 -10.32 -0.03
CA GLY A 481 8.00 -9.92 -1.28
C GLY A 481 9.54 -9.92 -1.20
N ASP A 482 10.19 -10.24 -2.32
CA ASP A 482 11.66 -10.18 -2.51
C ASP A 482 12.02 -9.14 -3.58
N PRO A 483 12.35 -7.90 -3.17
CA PRO A 483 12.61 -6.81 -4.11
C PRO A 483 13.89 -7.03 -4.94
N ILE A 484 14.84 -7.86 -4.51
CA ILE A 484 16.07 -8.17 -5.26
C ILE A 484 15.74 -9.03 -6.48
N THR A 485 14.97 -10.09 -6.29
CA THR A 485 14.46 -10.94 -7.39
C THR A 485 13.65 -10.11 -8.37
N GLN A 486 12.76 -9.23 -7.86
CA GLN A 486 11.99 -8.32 -8.70
C GLN A 486 12.88 -7.37 -9.51
N LYS A 487 13.88 -6.78 -8.87
CA LYS A 487 14.82 -5.85 -9.54
C LYS A 487 15.56 -6.51 -10.69
N LYS A 488 16.04 -7.74 -10.50
CA LYS A 488 16.73 -8.52 -11.54
C LYS A 488 15.85 -8.72 -12.77
N PHE A 489 14.64 -9.27 -12.62
CA PHE A 489 13.79 -9.53 -13.78
C PHE A 489 13.21 -8.24 -14.38
N SER A 490 12.85 -7.26 -13.55
CA SER A 490 12.33 -5.97 -14.04
C SER A 490 13.34 -5.28 -14.97
N ASP A 491 14.61 -5.18 -14.54
CA ASP A 491 15.66 -4.59 -15.38
C ASP A 491 15.91 -5.42 -16.65
N CYS A 492 15.92 -6.76 -16.55
CA CYS A 492 16.06 -7.65 -17.69
C CYS A 492 14.92 -7.44 -18.72
N LEU A 493 13.67 -7.38 -18.25
CA LEU A 493 12.50 -7.29 -19.11
C LEU A 493 12.35 -5.89 -19.71
N VAL A 494 12.32 -4.81 -18.91
CA VAL A 494 11.98 -3.47 -19.37
C VAL A 494 13.13 -2.70 -20.01
N LYS A 495 14.38 -3.14 -19.85
CA LYS A 495 15.56 -2.46 -20.46
C LYS A 495 16.15 -3.21 -21.65
N GLU A 496 15.94 -4.53 -21.73
CA GLU A 496 16.57 -5.35 -22.75
C GLU A 496 15.58 -6.20 -23.54
N ALA A 497 14.82 -7.08 -22.86
CA ALA A 497 13.93 -8.02 -23.58
C ALA A 497 12.81 -7.31 -24.35
N ARG A 498 12.21 -6.27 -23.75
CA ARG A 498 11.18 -5.44 -24.37
C ARG A 498 11.69 -4.76 -25.64
N ASP A 499 12.82 -4.07 -25.56
CA ASP A 499 13.37 -3.27 -26.66
C ASP A 499 13.85 -4.16 -27.81
N ARG A 500 14.19 -5.42 -27.51
CA ARG A 500 14.50 -6.48 -28.49
C ARG A 500 13.24 -7.25 -28.96
N GLN A 501 12.05 -6.91 -28.44
CA GLN A 501 10.78 -7.56 -28.77
C GLN A 501 10.82 -9.08 -28.58
N LEU A 502 11.36 -9.56 -27.44
CA LEU A 502 11.53 -11.00 -27.19
C LEU A 502 10.26 -11.68 -26.69
N TYR A 503 9.20 -10.94 -26.44
CA TYR A 503 7.87 -11.45 -26.06
C TYR A 503 6.77 -10.58 -26.67
N ASP A 504 5.57 -11.12 -26.77
CA ASP A 504 4.40 -10.50 -27.38
C ASP A 504 3.38 -9.97 -26.36
N SER A 505 3.32 -10.57 -25.18
CA SER A 505 2.47 -10.12 -24.04
C SER A 505 3.14 -10.44 -22.71
N ILE A 506 2.77 -9.69 -21.66
CA ILE A 506 3.30 -9.80 -20.31
C ILE A 506 2.22 -9.43 -19.29
N THR A 507 2.14 -10.19 -18.20
CA THR A 507 1.36 -9.81 -17.01
C THR A 507 2.07 -10.29 -15.73
N ASP A 508 1.73 -9.71 -14.57
CA ASP A 508 2.24 -10.18 -13.29
C ASP A 508 1.48 -11.40 -12.79
N ASN A 509 2.09 -12.17 -11.88
CA ASN A 509 1.43 -13.22 -11.13
C ASN A 509 1.08 -12.67 -9.75
N GLY A 510 -0.01 -11.93 -9.68
CA GLY A 510 -0.58 -11.36 -8.47
C GLY A 510 -1.57 -12.30 -7.79
N ALA A 511 -2.77 -11.78 -7.52
CA ALA A 511 -3.88 -12.53 -6.93
C ALA A 511 -4.23 -13.78 -7.74
N GLY A 512 -4.42 -14.91 -7.06
CA GLY A 512 -4.70 -16.22 -7.69
C GLY A 512 -3.53 -16.84 -8.46
N GLY A 513 -2.35 -16.23 -8.45
CA GLY A 513 -1.12 -16.76 -9.03
C GLY A 513 -1.24 -17.09 -10.52
N LEU A 514 -0.78 -18.29 -10.90
CA LEU A 514 -0.85 -18.76 -12.31
C LEU A 514 -2.29 -18.96 -12.79
N SER A 515 -3.23 -19.27 -11.90
CA SER A 515 -4.64 -19.53 -12.27
C SER A 515 -5.32 -18.27 -12.84
N CYS A 516 -4.92 -17.08 -12.38
CA CYS A 516 -5.41 -15.82 -12.92
C CYS A 516 -4.55 -15.33 -14.07
N SER A 517 -3.23 -15.21 -13.89
CA SER A 517 -2.34 -14.63 -14.90
C SER A 517 -2.38 -15.36 -16.25
N VAL A 518 -2.31 -16.69 -16.25
CA VAL A 518 -2.34 -17.49 -17.49
C VAL A 518 -3.73 -17.46 -18.10
N ALA A 519 -4.79 -17.61 -17.29
CA ALA A 519 -6.15 -17.62 -17.81
C ALA A 519 -6.58 -16.26 -18.39
N GLU A 520 -6.13 -15.15 -17.79
CA GLU A 520 -6.36 -13.80 -18.34
C GLU A 520 -5.66 -13.61 -19.69
N MET A 521 -4.39 -13.99 -19.79
CA MET A 521 -3.65 -13.92 -21.05
C MET A 521 -4.22 -14.88 -22.12
N ALA A 522 -4.74 -16.04 -21.71
CA ALA A 522 -5.38 -16.98 -22.62
C ALA A 522 -6.60 -16.38 -23.34
N ARG A 523 -7.27 -15.37 -22.78
CA ARG A 523 -8.37 -14.64 -23.46
C ARG A 523 -7.88 -13.86 -24.68
N GLU A 524 -6.60 -13.45 -24.68
CA GLU A 524 -6.02 -12.70 -25.81
C GLU A 524 -5.95 -13.54 -27.10
N CYS A 525 -5.86 -14.85 -26.97
CA CYS A 525 -5.70 -15.79 -28.11
C CYS A 525 -6.78 -16.88 -28.20
N GLY A 526 -7.52 -17.15 -27.11
CA GLY A 526 -8.64 -18.08 -27.10
C GLY A 526 -8.37 -19.43 -26.44
N GLY A 527 -7.23 -19.66 -25.79
CA GLY A 527 -6.97 -20.90 -25.08
C GLY A 527 -5.55 -21.05 -24.50
N CYS A 528 -5.37 -22.07 -23.67
CA CYS A 528 -4.05 -22.41 -23.14
C CYS A 528 -3.93 -23.88 -22.73
N TYR A 529 -2.69 -24.38 -22.79
CA TYR A 529 -2.26 -25.70 -22.30
C TYR A 529 -1.06 -25.52 -21.38
N VAL A 530 -1.20 -25.92 -20.09
CA VAL A 530 -0.20 -25.73 -19.04
C VAL A 530 0.26 -27.07 -18.48
N GLU A 531 1.56 -27.21 -18.25
CA GLU A 531 2.19 -28.40 -17.64
C GLU A 531 2.75 -28.00 -16.26
N LEU A 532 1.99 -28.25 -15.18
CA LEU A 532 2.32 -27.83 -13.82
C LEU A 532 3.59 -28.49 -13.25
N ASP A 533 3.92 -29.68 -13.70
CA ASP A 533 5.16 -30.38 -13.32
C ASP A 533 6.43 -29.70 -13.82
N LYS A 534 6.31 -28.78 -14.78
CA LYS A 534 7.42 -27.91 -15.24
C LYS A 534 7.60 -26.64 -14.41
N VAL A 535 6.63 -26.27 -13.59
CA VAL A 535 6.68 -25.07 -12.77
C VAL A 535 7.76 -25.20 -11.69
N PRO A 536 8.75 -24.31 -11.63
CA PRO A 536 9.75 -24.31 -10.57
C PRO A 536 9.13 -24.08 -9.19
N THR A 537 9.38 -24.98 -8.26
CA THR A 537 8.88 -24.91 -6.87
C THR A 537 10.00 -24.68 -5.87
N LYS A 538 9.67 -24.04 -4.72
CA LYS A 538 10.62 -23.81 -3.62
C LYS A 538 11.04 -25.12 -2.92
N TYR A 539 10.14 -26.11 -2.91
CA TYR A 539 10.32 -27.42 -2.30
C TYR A 539 9.46 -28.46 -2.99
N PRO A 540 9.87 -29.76 -2.97
CA PRO A 540 9.13 -30.83 -3.63
C PRO A 540 7.85 -31.20 -2.87
N GLY A 541 6.90 -31.84 -3.55
CA GLY A 541 5.72 -32.46 -2.93
C GLY A 541 4.48 -31.57 -2.91
N MET A 542 4.52 -30.38 -3.51
CA MET A 542 3.35 -29.51 -3.64
C MET A 542 2.27 -30.18 -4.50
N ALA A 543 1.00 -30.05 -4.07
CA ALA A 543 -0.14 -30.52 -4.83
C ALA A 543 -0.41 -29.59 -6.04
N PRO A 544 -1.00 -30.11 -7.14
CA PRO A 544 -1.30 -29.32 -8.35
C PRO A 544 -2.09 -28.05 -8.08
N TRP A 545 -3.12 -28.11 -7.22
CA TRP A 545 -3.89 -26.92 -6.86
C TRP A 545 -3.04 -25.87 -6.12
N GLN A 546 -2.10 -26.29 -5.24
CA GLN A 546 -1.19 -25.39 -4.55
C GLN A 546 -0.26 -24.67 -5.53
N ILE A 547 0.28 -25.40 -6.51
CA ILE A 547 1.15 -24.81 -7.55
C ILE A 547 0.37 -23.81 -8.39
N TRP A 548 -0.87 -24.11 -8.71
CA TRP A 548 -1.71 -23.34 -9.63
C TRP A 548 -2.20 -22.02 -9.04
N ILE A 549 -2.65 -22.02 -7.76
CA ILE A 549 -3.21 -20.83 -7.11
C ILE A 549 -2.26 -20.07 -6.18
N SER A 550 -1.03 -20.59 -5.97
CA SER A 550 -0.06 -19.89 -5.10
C SER A 550 0.25 -18.51 -5.62
N GLU A 551 0.19 -17.54 -4.73
CA GLU A 551 0.54 -16.12 -5.00
C GLU A 551 1.97 -15.81 -4.55
N SER A 552 2.88 -16.80 -4.53
CA SER A 552 4.32 -16.52 -4.29
C SER A 552 4.78 -15.39 -5.17
N GLN A 553 5.40 -14.40 -4.55
CA GLN A 553 5.68 -13.10 -5.17
C GLN A 553 6.81 -13.16 -6.22
N GLU A 554 7.07 -12.03 -6.89
CA GLU A 554 8.14 -11.79 -7.86
C GLU A 554 8.13 -12.74 -9.05
N ARG A 555 6.95 -12.94 -9.63
CA ARG A 555 6.78 -13.74 -10.85
C ARG A 555 6.02 -12.94 -11.92
N MET A 556 6.43 -13.13 -13.17
CA MET A 556 5.74 -12.61 -14.35
C MET A 556 5.41 -13.77 -15.29
N THR A 557 4.29 -13.67 -16.01
CA THR A 557 3.93 -14.56 -17.11
C THR A 557 4.12 -13.84 -18.45
N LEU A 558 4.84 -14.46 -19.37
CA LEU A 558 5.10 -13.93 -20.71
C LEU A 558 4.50 -14.84 -21.79
N ALA A 559 4.03 -14.25 -22.88
CA ALA A 559 3.77 -14.94 -24.13
C ALA A 559 4.99 -14.77 -25.05
N VAL A 560 5.69 -15.86 -25.35
CA VAL A 560 6.98 -15.83 -26.04
C VAL A 560 6.89 -16.63 -27.33
N PRO A 561 7.09 -16.02 -28.52
CA PRO A 561 7.19 -16.76 -29.77
C PRO A 561 8.29 -17.82 -29.70
N PRO A 562 8.06 -19.08 -30.13
CA PRO A 562 9.06 -20.15 -30.07
C PRO A 562 10.41 -19.77 -30.70
N ALA A 563 10.40 -18.99 -31.77
CA ALA A 563 11.62 -18.55 -32.46
C ALA A 563 12.49 -17.56 -31.63
N LYS A 564 11.93 -16.97 -30.56
CA LYS A 564 12.63 -16.01 -29.71
C LYS A 564 12.99 -16.57 -28.33
N TRP A 565 12.58 -17.81 -28.04
CA TRP A 565 12.77 -18.42 -26.73
C TRP A 565 14.24 -18.54 -26.34
N GLU A 566 15.07 -19.08 -27.20
CA GLU A 566 16.49 -19.28 -26.89
C GLU A 566 17.19 -17.95 -26.56
N GLU A 567 16.88 -16.89 -27.30
CA GLU A 567 17.48 -15.57 -27.09
C GLU A 567 17.02 -14.97 -25.75
N LEU A 568 15.71 -15.10 -25.41
CA LEU A 568 15.17 -14.66 -24.12
C LEU A 568 15.77 -15.44 -22.97
N HIS A 569 15.83 -16.77 -23.08
CA HIS A 569 16.37 -17.64 -22.05
C HIS A 569 17.85 -17.36 -21.78
N ASP A 570 18.66 -17.16 -22.82
CA ASP A 570 20.07 -16.76 -22.66
C ASP A 570 20.23 -15.38 -22.02
N LEU A 571 19.36 -14.42 -22.35
CA LEU A 571 19.36 -13.12 -21.71
C LEU A 571 19.04 -13.24 -20.22
N CYS A 572 17.96 -13.93 -19.86
CA CYS A 572 17.55 -14.17 -18.49
C CYS A 572 18.68 -14.84 -17.68
N ARG A 573 19.28 -15.90 -18.20
CA ARG A 573 20.38 -16.62 -17.57
C ARG A 573 21.58 -15.70 -17.27
N ARG A 574 21.97 -14.83 -18.23
CA ARG A 574 23.06 -13.86 -18.03
C ARG A 574 22.76 -12.79 -16.99
N ARG A 575 21.48 -12.50 -16.74
CA ARG A 575 21.00 -11.52 -15.75
C ARG A 575 20.66 -12.17 -14.40
N GLY A 576 20.90 -13.48 -14.23
CA GLY A 576 20.55 -14.22 -13.01
C GLY A 576 19.05 -14.28 -12.78
N VAL A 577 18.25 -14.36 -13.86
CA VAL A 577 16.80 -14.45 -13.84
C VAL A 577 16.39 -15.86 -14.26
N GLU A 578 15.59 -16.54 -13.44
CA GLU A 578 15.02 -17.84 -13.79
C GLU A 578 13.85 -17.63 -14.78
N ALA A 579 13.84 -18.35 -15.90
CA ALA A 579 12.78 -18.34 -16.90
C ALA A 579 12.49 -19.77 -17.35
N THR A 580 11.23 -20.16 -17.29
CA THR A 580 10.82 -21.56 -17.56
C THR A 580 9.59 -21.61 -18.45
N VAL A 581 9.63 -22.40 -19.53
CA VAL A 581 8.44 -22.72 -20.34
C VAL A 581 7.56 -23.68 -19.55
N ILE A 582 6.36 -23.25 -19.21
CA ILE A 582 5.39 -24.04 -18.46
C ILE A 582 4.19 -24.49 -19.29
N GLY A 583 4.14 -24.14 -20.58
CA GLY A 583 3.05 -24.48 -21.48
C GLY A 583 3.07 -23.69 -22.78
N ARG A 584 1.90 -23.62 -23.42
CA ARG A 584 1.68 -22.82 -24.64
C ARG A 584 0.28 -22.26 -24.68
N PHE A 585 0.14 -21.12 -25.33
CA PHE A 585 -1.15 -20.55 -25.72
C PHE A 585 -1.68 -21.22 -26.98
N ASP A 586 -3.01 -21.38 -27.08
CA ASP A 586 -3.70 -21.96 -28.24
C ASP A 586 -5.04 -21.23 -28.48
N ASP A 587 -5.87 -21.76 -29.39
CA ASP A 587 -7.19 -21.24 -29.74
C ASP A 587 -8.32 -22.25 -29.44
N SER A 588 -8.12 -23.12 -28.47
CA SER A 588 -9.03 -24.23 -28.15
C SER A 588 -10.35 -23.81 -27.49
N GLY A 589 -10.49 -22.57 -27.06
CA GLY A 589 -11.60 -22.08 -26.21
C GLY A 589 -11.49 -22.51 -24.74
N ARG A 590 -10.40 -23.19 -24.35
CA ARG A 590 -10.30 -23.85 -23.04
C ARG A 590 -9.04 -23.47 -22.27
N CYS A 591 -9.16 -23.48 -20.96
CA CYS A 591 -8.02 -23.50 -20.06
C CYS A 591 -7.74 -24.95 -19.63
N ARG A 592 -6.69 -25.55 -20.21
CA ARG A 592 -6.30 -26.94 -19.95
C ARG A 592 -5.00 -26.99 -19.17
N VAL A 593 -5.04 -27.67 -18.02
CA VAL A 593 -3.89 -27.83 -17.12
C VAL A 593 -3.63 -29.30 -16.88
N VAL A 594 -2.38 -29.74 -17.04
CA VAL A 594 -1.95 -31.11 -16.80
C VAL A 594 -0.88 -31.18 -15.72
N TYR A 595 -0.82 -32.30 -15.02
CA TYR A 595 0.21 -32.64 -14.06
C TYR A 595 0.63 -34.08 -14.20
N ALA A 596 1.91 -34.34 -14.38
CA ALA A 596 2.45 -35.69 -14.60
C ALA A 596 1.68 -36.47 -15.71
N GLY A 597 1.35 -35.77 -16.80
CA GLY A 597 0.64 -36.34 -17.96
C GLY A 597 -0.87 -36.58 -17.74
N ARG A 598 -1.45 -36.15 -16.60
CA ARG A 598 -2.90 -36.26 -16.32
C ARG A 598 -3.53 -34.87 -16.38
N THR A 599 -4.69 -34.78 -17.03
CA THR A 599 -5.49 -33.56 -16.99
C THR A 599 -6.02 -33.35 -15.57
N VAL A 600 -5.71 -32.20 -14.99
CA VAL A 600 -6.13 -31.80 -13.63
C VAL A 600 -7.14 -30.66 -13.67
N MET A 601 -7.21 -29.94 -14.79
CA MET A 601 -8.22 -28.92 -15.07
C MET A 601 -8.49 -28.89 -16.58
N ASP A 602 -9.75 -28.78 -16.97
CA ASP A 602 -10.18 -28.55 -18.35
C ASP A 602 -11.53 -27.85 -18.33
N ILE A 603 -11.50 -26.50 -18.42
CA ILE A 603 -12.67 -25.63 -18.29
C ILE A 603 -12.77 -24.71 -19.51
N ASP A 604 -13.98 -24.44 -19.96
CA ASP A 604 -14.28 -23.44 -20.96
C ASP A 604 -13.88 -22.03 -20.45
N LEU A 605 -13.11 -21.28 -21.26
CA LEU A 605 -12.63 -19.94 -20.87
C LEU A 605 -13.79 -18.94 -20.68
N GLU A 606 -14.87 -19.06 -21.46
CA GLU A 606 -16.02 -18.19 -21.32
C GLU A 606 -16.71 -18.43 -19.97
N PHE A 607 -16.87 -19.70 -19.56
CA PHE A 607 -17.41 -20.00 -18.24
C PHE A 607 -16.48 -19.54 -17.10
N LEU A 608 -15.18 -19.78 -17.22
CA LEU A 608 -14.20 -19.37 -16.20
C LEU A 608 -14.26 -17.86 -15.95
N HIS A 609 -14.40 -17.05 -17.00
CA HIS A 609 -14.37 -15.59 -16.88
C HIS A 609 -15.75 -14.94 -16.74
N HIS A 610 -16.81 -15.51 -17.30
CA HIS A 610 -18.13 -14.89 -17.39
C HIS A 610 -19.25 -15.75 -16.78
N GLY A 611 -18.93 -16.92 -16.22
CA GLY A 611 -19.91 -17.80 -15.55
C GLY A 611 -20.39 -17.34 -14.18
N LEU A 612 -19.78 -16.29 -13.61
CA LEU A 612 -20.16 -15.72 -12.31
C LEU A 612 -21.59 -15.17 -12.36
N PRO A 613 -22.49 -15.60 -11.44
CA PRO A 613 -23.85 -15.09 -11.38
C PRO A 613 -23.91 -13.61 -11.07
N ALA A 614 -24.83 -12.89 -11.72
CA ALA A 614 -25.06 -11.47 -11.44
C ALA A 614 -25.67 -11.30 -10.05
N LYS A 615 -25.12 -10.36 -9.27
CA LYS A 615 -25.63 -9.98 -7.94
C LYS A 615 -26.58 -8.78 -8.06
N VAL A 616 -27.58 -8.73 -7.19
CA VAL A 616 -28.49 -7.59 -7.04
C VAL A 616 -28.42 -7.10 -5.60
N LEU A 617 -28.07 -5.83 -5.43
CA LEU A 617 -27.88 -5.18 -4.14
C LEU A 617 -28.92 -4.07 -3.96
N GLN A 618 -29.35 -3.85 -2.72
CA GLN A 618 -30.28 -2.80 -2.34
C GLN A 618 -29.66 -1.88 -1.32
N THR A 619 -29.88 -0.58 -1.45
CA THR A 619 -29.37 0.42 -0.53
C THR A 619 -30.44 0.97 0.40
N GLU A 620 -30.03 1.43 1.58
CA GLU A 620 -30.88 2.14 2.54
C GLU A 620 -30.27 3.50 2.87
N ASN A 621 -31.02 4.58 2.62
CA ASN A 621 -30.56 5.94 2.88
C ASN A 621 -30.33 6.16 4.39
N CYS A 622 -29.07 6.46 4.74
CA CYS A 622 -28.65 6.73 6.11
C CYS A 622 -28.09 8.14 6.31
N ARG A 623 -28.56 9.11 5.54
CA ARG A 623 -28.06 10.49 5.58
C ARG A 623 -28.16 11.09 6.97
N VAL A 624 -27.03 11.53 7.51
CA VAL A 624 -26.97 12.19 8.82
C VAL A 624 -27.44 13.63 8.70
N ARG A 625 -28.34 14.04 9.59
CA ARG A 625 -28.74 15.44 9.73
C ARG A 625 -27.80 16.15 10.69
N SER A 626 -26.84 16.88 10.15
CA SER A 626 -25.90 17.67 10.93
C SER A 626 -26.36 19.11 11.10
N ARG A 627 -25.89 19.78 12.16
CA ARG A 627 -26.17 21.18 12.48
C ARG A 627 -24.84 21.94 12.63
N PRO A 628 -24.82 23.26 12.39
CA PRO A 628 -23.65 24.06 12.73
C PRO A 628 -23.26 23.91 14.19
N VAL A 629 -21.98 23.88 14.48
CA VAL A 629 -21.47 23.73 15.86
C VAL A 629 -21.73 24.98 16.66
N SER A 630 -22.22 24.85 17.89
CA SER A 630 -22.33 25.95 18.84
C SER A 630 -20.97 26.18 19.50
N LEU A 631 -20.33 27.29 19.15
CA LEU A 631 -18.99 27.62 19.65
C LEU A 631 -19.09 28.52 20.91
N PRO A 632 -18.18 28.37 21.88
CA PRO A 632 -18.05 29.31 23.00
C PRO A 632 -17.78 30.74 22.52
N ALA A 633 -18.27 31.72 23.25
CA ALA A 633 -18.09 33.13 22.92
C ALA A 633 -16.62 33.57 22.92
N SER A 634 -15.77 32.89 23.68
CA SER A 634 -14.32 33.13 23.75
C SER A 634 -13.59 31.79 23.69
N LEU A 635 -12.57 31.76 22.81
CA LEU A 635 -11.68 30.60 22.61
C LEU A 635 -10.23 31.01 22.75
N PRO A 636 -9.36 30.20 23.37
CA PRO A 636 -7.92 30.47 23.48
C PRO A 636 -7.23 30.17 22.17
N LEU A 637 -7.45 30.99 21.11
CA LEU A 637 -7.04 30.70 19.74
C LEU A 637 -5.52 30.55 19.58
N GLY A 638 -4.71 31.22 20.40
CA GLY A 638 -3.25 31.06 20.40
C GLY A 638 -2.82 29.65 20.84
N ASP A 639 -3.42 29.15 21.93
CA ASP A 639 -3.13 27.80 22.43
C ASP A 639 -3.64 26.73 21.47
N LEU A 640 -4.85 26.91 20.93
CA LEU A 640 -5.43 26.01 19.93
C LEU A 640 -4.61 25.98 18.64
N PHE A 641 -4.10 27.14 18.20
CA PHE A 641 -3.20 27.21 17.05
C PHE A 641 -1.96 26.36 17.28
N ARG A 642 -1.30 26.48 18.41
CA ARG A 642 -0.11 25.71 18.79
C ARG A 642 -0.46 24.20 18.94
N GLN A 643 -1.55 23.87 19.63
CA GLN A 643 -2.01 22.50 19.86
C GLN A 643 -2.28 21.74 18.54
N LEU A 644 -2.82 22.41 17.52
CA LEU A 644 -3.09 21.82 16.22
C LEU A 644 -1.86 21.14 15.60
N PHE A 645 -0.67 21.74 15.77
CA PHE A 645 0.58 21.20 15.20
C PHE A 645 1.15 20.00 15.96
N SER A 646 0.66 19.69 17.16
CA SER A 646 1.00 18.46 17.88
C SER A 646 0.07 17.28 17.57
N ARG A 647 -1.04 17.49 16.85
CA ARG A 647 -2.01 16.44 16.52
C ARG A 647 -1.42 15.42 15.55
N LEU A 648 -1.76 14.15 15.71
CA LEU A 648 -1.22 13.04 14.93
C LEU A 648 -1.36 13.24 13.40
N ASN A 649 -2.49 13.81 12.96
CA ASN A 649 -2.77 14.04 11.54
C ASN A 649 -2.10 15.29 10.97
N VAL A 650 -1.52 16.16 11.81
CA VAL A 650 -0.93 17.46 11.41
C VAL A 650 0.57 17.54 11.64
N CYS A 651 1.08 16.90 12.71
CA CYS A 651 2.48 16.93 13.09
C CYS A 651 3.42 16.34 12.02
N SER A 652 4.72 16.52 12.21
CA SER A 652 5.74 16.09 11.25
C SER A 652 5.76 14.57 11.03
N ARG A 653 5.81 14.18 9.77
CA ARG A 653 5.99 12.79 9.30
C ARG A 653 7.42 12.52 8.85
N ALA A 654 8.37 13.40 9.17
CA ALA A 654 9.76 13.26 8.76
C ALA A 654 10.35 11.90 9.18
N PHE A 655 9.92 11.32 10.32
CA PHE A 655 10.37 10.01 10.79
C PHE A 655 10.07 8.86 9.81
N VAL A 656 9.01 8.97 8.99
CA VAL A 656 8.73 8.04 7.89
C VAL A 656 9.46 8.46 6.63
N THR A 657 9.26 9.70 6.20
CA THR A 657 9.70 10.22 4.90
C THR A 657 11.22 10.13 4.72
N THR A 658 11.99 10.34 5.80
CA THR A 658 13.46 10.27 5.76
C THR A 658 14.02 8.84 5.64
N GLN A 659 13.21 7.82 5.88
CA GLN A 659 13.59 6.42 5.70
C GLN A 659 13.47 5.96 4.24
N TYR A 660 12.68 6.66 3.43
CA TYR A 660 12.41 6.29 2.05
C TYR A 660 13.31 7.09 1.10
N ASP A 661 14.02 6.37 0.24
CA ASP A 661 14.81 7.03 -0.80
C ASP A 661 13.87 7.69 -1.82
N HIS A 662 13.97 9.00 -1.93
CA HIS A 662 13.16 9.79 -2.87
C HIS A 662 14.03 10.49 -3.94
N GLU A 663 15.33 10.19 -4.00
CA GLU A 663 16.28 10.81 -4.92
C GLU A 663 16.91 9.82 -5.91
N VAL A 664 16.81 8.52 -5.68
CA VAL A 664 17.27 7.50 -6.61
C VAL A 664 16.66 7.72 -8.00
N GLN A 665 17.37 7.41 -9.06
CA GLN A 665 17.14 7.76 -10.47
C GLN A 665 17.38 9.24 -10.83
N GLY A 666 17.73 10.13 -9.89
CA GLY A 666 18.18 11.51 -10.13
C GLY A 666 17.12 12.50 -10.62
N GLY A 667 15.84 12.12 -10.61
CA GLY A 667 14.76 12.92 -11.18
C GLY A 667 14.03 13.85 -10.20
N SER A 668 14.44 13.96 -8.95
CA SER A 668 13.72 14.72 -7.93
C SER A 668 13.73 16.23 -8.21
N VAL A 669 12.57 16.85 -8.32
CA VAL A 669 12.38 18.29 -8.57
C VAL A 669 11.76 18.97 -7.35
N LEU A 670 10.63 18.49 -6.86
CA LEU A 670 10.00 18.94 -5.63
C LEU A 670 9.88 17.77 -4.67
N LYS A 671 10.59 17.89 -3.55
CA LYS A 671 10.76 16.81 -2.58
C LYS A 671 9.59 16.68 -1.60
N PRO A 672 9.46 15.53 -0.92
CA PRO A 672 8.43 15.32 0.11
C PRO A 672 8.61 16.20 1.35
N LEU A 673 9.81 16.69 1.62
CA LEU A 673 10.15 17.62 2.70
C LEU A 673 10.69 18.92 2.12
N VAL A 674 10.12 20.05 2.55
CA VAL A 674 10.37 21.38 1.99
C VAL A 674 11.11 22.27 2.99
N GLY A 675 12.05 23.05 2.47
CA GLY A 675 12.80 24.05 3.21
C GLY A 675 13.86 23.46 4.14
N ARG A 676 14.61 24.34 4.80
CA ARG A 676 15.70 23.97 5.71
C ARG A 676 15.23 23.21 6.95
N HIS A 677 13.95 23.37 7.30
CA HIS A 677 13.33 22.72 8.47
C HIS A 677 12.52 21.49 8.12
N GLN A 678 12.61 20.96 6.89
CA GLN A 678 12.05 19.68 6.46
C GLN A 678 10.54 19.54 6.77
N VAL A 679 9.74 20.51 6.36
CA VAL A 679 8.29 20.51 6.56
C VAL A 679 7.60 19.69 5.48
N ASP A 680 6.67 18.82 5.87
CA ASP A 680 5.96 17.89 4.98
C ASP A 680 5.20 18.60 3.85
N ASN A 681 5.37 18.09 2.64
CA ASN A 681 4.73 18.55 1.42
C ASN A 681 3.42 17.80 1.13
N PHE A 682 2.54 18.41 0.36
CA PHE A 682 1.25 17.87 -0.10
C PHE A 682 1.33 17.25 -1.49
N ALA A 683 2.33 17.58 -2.29
CA ALA A 683 2.58 17.04 -3.63
C ALA A 683 4.08 16.99 -3.89
N THR A 684 4.50 16.09 -4.78
CA THR A 684 5.90 15.97 -5.23
C THR A 684 5.97 15.96 -6.74
N VAL A 685 7.15 16.34 -7.27
CA VAL A 685 7.41 16.42 -8.69
C VAL A 685 8.72 15.72 -9.02
N VAL A 686 8.69 14.83 -9.99
CA VAL A 686 9.88 14.18 -10.55
C VAL A 686 10.02 14.49 -12.04
N ARG A 687 11.25 14.46 -12.55
CA ARG A 687 11.59 14.55 -13.95
C ARG A 687 12.10 13.19 -14.44
N PRO A 688 11.21 12.30 -14.92
CA PRO A 688 11.59 10.91 -15.21
C PRO A 688 12.51 10.76 -16.43
N VAL A 689 12.55 11.75 -17.33
CA VAL A 689 13.45 11.84 -18.49
C VAL A 689 14.32 13.08 -18.30
N LEU A 690 15.60 12.87 -17.90
CA LEU A 690 16.46 13.91 -17.36
C LEU A 690 16.84 15.03 -18.32
N ASP A 691 16.81 14.79 -19.63
CA ASP A 691 17.09 15.76 -20.70
C ASP A 691 15.84 16.50 -21.22
N ARG A 692 14.65 16.20 -20.65
CA ARG A 692 13.38 16.85 -21.03
C ARG A 692 12.95 17.86 -19.96
N PRO A 693 12.29 18.96 -20.35
CA PRO A 693 11.78 19.96 -19.41
C PRO A 693 10.54 19.48 -18.65
N ARG A 694 9.86 18.43 -19.11
CA ARG A 694 8.62 17.93 -18.55
C ARG A 694 8.86 17.16 -17.24
N GLY A 695 7.86 17.22 -16.36
CA GLY A 695 7.84 16.47 -15.12
C GLY A 695 6.50 15.79 -14.85
N VAL A 696 6.52 14.86 -13.91
CA VAL A 696 5.35 14.19 -13.37
C VAL A 696 5.12 14.69 -11.95
N ALA A 697 3.94 15.22 -11.69
CA ALA A 697 3.47 15.60 -10.36
C ALA A 697 2.50 14.55 -9.82
N VAL A 698 2.62 14.20 -8.54
CA VAL A 698 1.72 13.28 -7.85
C VAL A 698 1.25 13.84 -6.52
N SER A 699 0.01 13.53 -6.17
CA SER A 699 -0.57 13.82 -4.87
C SER A 699 -1.63 12.78 -4.49
N GLN A 700 -2.02 12.79 -3.22
CA GLN A 700 -3.05 11.91 -2.66
C GLN A 700 -3.91 12.69 -1.66
N SER A 701 -5.18 12.30 -1.55
CA SER A 701 -6.12 12.94 -0.61
C SER A 701 -7.23 11.98 -0.18
N LEU A 702 -7.63 12.08 1.09
CA LEU A 702 -8.77 11.35 1.67
C LEU A 702 -9.35 12.14 2.87
N TYR A 703 -10.63 11.92 3.16
CA TYR A 703 -11.35 12.57 4.24
C TYR A 703 -12.23 11.58 5.02
N PRO A 704 -11.66 10.57 5.72
CA PRO A 704 -12.45 9.52 6.39
C PRO A 704 -13.39 10.08 7.47
N ALA A 705 -13.04 11.19 8.12
CA ALA A 705 -13.89 11.86 9.10
C ALA A 705 -15.20 12.44 8.52
N TYR A 706 -15.28 12.62 7.19
CA TYR A 706 -16.51 13.03 6.51
C TYR A 706 -17.41 11.84 6.16
N GLY A 707 -16.85 10.62 6.03
CA GLY A 707 -17.53 9.47 5.45
C GLY A 707 -18.84 9.06 6.11
N ASP A 708 -18.90 9.10 7.45
CA ASP A 708 -20.15 8.81 8.17
C ASP A 708 -21.11 10.01 8.22
N LEU A 709 -20.65 11.22 7.96
CA LEU A 709 -21.46 12.44 7.98
C LEU A 709 -22.10 12.72 6.62
N ASP A 710 -21.27 12.74 5.58
CA ASP A 710 -21.67 12.97 4.19
C ASP A 710 -20.67 12.30 3.24
N PRO A 711 -20.94 11.07 2.78
CA PRO A 711 -20.03 10.34 1.90
C PRO A 711 -19.86 10.99 0.52
N TYR A 712 -20.86 11.75 0.04
CA TYR A 712 -20.73 12.53 -1.19
C TYR A 712 -19.66 13.63 -1.02
N GLN A 713 -19.76 14.42 0.06
CA GLN A 713 -18.78 15.49 0.32
C GLN A 713 -17.41 14.93 0.67
N MET A 714 -17.32 13.75 1.29
CA MET A 714 -16.05 13.04 1.49
C MET A 714 -15.31 12.83 0.16
N ALA A 715 -16.00 12.25 -0.82
CA ALA A 715 -15.43 11.98 -2.14
C ALA A 715 -15.15 13.28 -2.92
N ALA A 716 -16.07 14.24 -2.87
CA ALA A 716 -15.91 15.52 -3.53
C ALA A 716 -14.70 16.31 -2.99
N ALA A 717 -14.53 16.36 -1.66
CA ALA A 717 -13.38 17.02 -1.03
C ALA A 717 -12.05 16.31 -1.34
N ALA A 718 -12.06 14.97 -1.41
CA ALA A 718 -10.88 14.19 -1.77
C ALA A 718 -10.42 14.49 -3.22
N ILE A 719 -11.35 14.50 -4.18
CA ILE A 719 -11.04 14.86 -5.58
C ILE A 719 -10.54 16.30 -5.66
N ASP A 720 -11.26 17.23 -5.05
CA ASP A 720 -10.90 18.65 -5.07
C ASP A 720 -9.50 18.89 -4.53
N THR A 721 -9.17 18.30 -3.38
CA THR A 721 -7.87 18.48 -2.74
C THR A 721 -6.75 17.83 -3.58
N ALA A 722 -6.93 16.62 -4.12
CA ALA A 722 -5.96 15.98 -4.98
C ALA A 722 -5.67 16.81 -6.24
N VAL A 723 -6.69 17.42 -6.85
CA VAL A 723 -6.55 18.31 -8.01
C VAL A 723 -5.86 19.63 -7.61
N ARG A 724 -6.29 20.27 -6.52
CA ARG A 724 -5.69 21.54 -6.04
C ARG A 724 -4.21 21.38 -5.67
N ASN A 725 -3.84 20.27 -5.11
CA ASN A 725 -2.45 19.98 -4.77
C ASN A 725 -1.55 20.01 -6.01
N LEU A 726 -2.01 19.45 -7.13
CA LEU A 726 -1.26 19.46 -8.40
C LEU A 726 -1.28 20.85 -9.05
N LEU A 727 -2.41 21.56 -8.99
CA LEU A 727 -2.48 22.94 -9.45
C LEU A 727 -1.49 23.83 -8.69
N ALA A 728 -1.37 23.65 -7.37
CA ALA A 728 -0.48 24.43 -6.53
C ALA A 728 1.00 24.31 -6.91
N VAL A 729 1.43 23.15 -7.41
CA VAL A 729 2.81 22.92 -7.87
C VAL A 729 3.03 23.31 -9.35
N GLY A 730 1.97 23.74 -10.06
CA GLY A 730 2.06 24.28 -11.42
C GLY A 730 1.59 23.31 -12.53
N THR A 731 0.89 22.23 -12.18
CA THR A 731 0.26 21.35 -13.18
C THR A 731 -0.96 22.02 -13.79
N PRO A 732 -1.11 22.11 -15.12
CA PRO A 732 -2.34 22.57 -15.75
C PRO A 732 -3.51 21.61 -15.47
N LEU A 733 -4.72 22.15 -15.27
CA LEU A 733 -5.91 21.33 -14.95
C LEU A 733 -6.18 20.24 -16.00
N GLU A 734 -5.95 20.59 -17.27
CA GLU A 734 -6.18 19.70 -18.41
C GLU A 734 -5.22 18.51 -18.46
N ASN A 735 -4.09 18.60 -17.75
CA ASN A 735 -3.06 17.55 -17.70
C ASN A 735 -3.18 16.64 -16.47
N ILE A 736 -4.28 16.70 -15.74
CA ILE A 736 -4.50 15.91 -14.51
C ILE A 736 -5.39 14.71 -14.84
N ALA A 737 -4.97 13.53 -14.37
CA ALA A 737 -5.73 12.29 -14.29
C ALA A 737 -5.85 11.83 -12.85
N LEU A 738 -6.88 11.02 -12.57
CA LEU A 738 -7.22 10.54 -11.25
C LEU A 738 -7.20 9.02 -11.18
N LEU A 739 -7.01 8.51 -9.96
CA LEU A 739 -7.24 7.11 -9.59
C LEU A 739 -8.06 7.10 -8.30
N ASP A 740 -9.05 6.24 -8.26
CA ASP A 740 -9.83 5.96 -7.06
C ASP A 740 -9.29 4.73 -6.31
N ASN A 741 -9.46 4.73 -4.99
CA ASN A 741 -9.17 3.57 -4.17
C ASN A 741 -10.17 3.53 -3.01
N PHE A 742 -11.23 2.74 -3.18
CA PHE A 742 -12.29 2.58 -2.19
C PHE A 742 -11.89 1.53 -1.15
N CYS A 743 -11.91 1.89 0.12
CA CYS A 743 -11.77 0.96 1.23
C CYS A 743 -13.02 1.03 2.10
N TRP A 744 -13.80 -0.05 2.08
CA TRP A 744 -15.12 -0.10 2.71
C TRP A 744 -15.23 -1.28 3.68
N CYS A 745 -16.10 -1.13 4.68
CA CYS A 745 -16.54 -2.20 5.57
C CYS A 745 -17.52 -3.14 4.86
N SER A 746 -18.20 -4.00 5.63
CA SER A 746 -19.12 -4.99 5.09
C SER A 746 -20.18 -4.37 4.17
N SER A 747 -20.24 -4.86 2.94
CA SER A 747 -21.23 -4.50 1.94
C SER A 747 -22.57 -5.26 2.09
N HIS A 748 -22.71 -6.07 3.15
CA HIS A 748 -24.01 -6.68 3.51
C HIS A 748 -24.94 -5.72 4.24
N ASP A 749 -24.41 -4.59 4.79
CA ASP A 749 -25.24 -3.53 5.36
C ASP A 749 -25.72 -2.58 4.24
N PRO A 750 -27.06 -2.50 3.98
CA PRO A 750 -27.61 -1.64 2.93
C PRO A 750 -27.29 -0.15 3.13
N ARG A 751 -27.06 0.28 4.37
CA ARG A 751 -26.68 1.67 4.69
C ARG A 751 -25.23 1.94 4.27
N ARG A 752 -24.33 0.98 4.46
CA ARG A 752 -22.93 1.08 4.00
C ARG A 752 -22.86 1.07 2.48
N LEU A 753 -23.70 0.30 1.80
CA LEU A 753 -23.85 0.34 0.35
C LEU A 753 -24.38 1.70 -0.14
N TRP A 754 -25.32 2.32 0.58
CA TRP A 754 -25.79 3.65 0.23
C TRP A 754 -24.66 4.68 0.30
N GLN A 755 -23.80 4.61 1.34
CA GLN A 755 -22.63 5.46 1.46
C GLN A 755 -21.66 5.27 0.29
N LEU A 756 -21.43 4.02 -0.13
CA LEU A 756 -20.60 3.68 -1.29
C LEU A 756 -21.17 4.26 -2.58
N LYS A 757 -22.47 4.10 -2.82
CA LYS A 757 -23.18 4.66 -3.97
C LYS A 757 -23.06 6.20 -4.04
N GLU A 758 -23.24 6.90 -2.92
CA GLU A 758 -23.12 8.36 -2.86
C GLU A 758 -21.68 8.84 -3.11
N ALA A 759 -20.67 8.14 -2.59
CA ALA A 759 -19.28 8.44 -2.86
C ALA A 759 -18.91 8.21 -4.34
N ALA A 760 -19.38 7.12 -4.94
CA ALA A 760 -19.17 6.84 -6.37
C ALA A 760 -19.91 7.87 -7.27
N ARG A 761 -21.12 8.32 -6.88
CA ARG A 761 -21.86 9.39 -7.56
C ARG A 761 -21.07 10.71 -7.54
N ALA A 762 -20.46 11.06 -6.41
CA ALA A 762 -19.61 12.24 -6.31
C ALA A 762 -18.37 12.13 -7.21
N CYS A 763 -17.78 10.94 -7.33
CA CYS A 763 -16.67 10.71 -8.27
C CYS A 763 -17.10 11.05 -9.70
N TYR A 764 -18.28 10.61 -10.14
CA TYR A 764 -18.80 10.95 -11.46
C TYR A 764 -19.00 12.46 -11.63
N GLU A 765 -19.75 13.07 -10.73
CA GLU A 765 -20.18 14.47 -10.88
C GLU A 765 -18.98 15.45 -10.83
N VAL A 766 -18.07 15.25 -9.87
CA VAL A 766 -16.91 16.13 -9.69
C VAL A 766 -15.87 15.94 -10.79
N ALA A 767 -15.55 14.69 -11.15
CA ALA A 767 -14.58 14.42 -12.21
C ALA A 767 -15.05 14.98 -13.56
N VAL A 768 -16.35 14.80 -13.91
CA VAL A 768 -16.95 15.38 -15.13
C VAL A 768 -16.93 16.90 -15.07
N ALA A 769 -17.29 17.50 -13.92
CA ALA A 769 -17.26 18.94 -13.76
C ALA A 769 -15.85 19.52 -13.97
N TYR A 770 -14.83 18.90 -13.41
CA TYR A 770 -13.44 19.33 -13.58
C TYR A 770 -12.84 18.96 -14.93
N GLY A 771 -13.35 17.92 -15.55
CA GLY A 771 -12.79 17.31 -16.76
C GLY A 771 -11.52 16.52 -16.46
N THR A 772 -11.36 15.94 -15.26
CA THR A 772 -10.22 15.12 -14.82
C THR A 772 -10.62 13.64 -14.84
N PRO A 773 -10.16 12.84 -15.85
CA PRO A 773 -10.60 11.46 -15.99
C PRO A 773 -9.99 10.54 -14.93
N PHE A 774 -10.73 9.52 -14.51
CA PHE A 774 -10.16 8.35 -13.85
C PHE A 774 -9.52 7.46 -14.90
N ILE A 775 -8.28 6.99 -14.66
CA ILE A 775 -7.54 6.15 -15.61
C ILE A 775 -7.33 4.72 -15.10
N SER A 776 -7.35 4.52 -13.79
CA SER A 776 -7.27 3.24 -13.09
C SER A 776 -7.94 3.41 -11.72
N GLY A 777 -8.11 2.32 -11.01
CA GLY A 777 -8.68 2.34 -9.66
C GLY A 777 -8.50 0.99 -8.96
N LYS A 778 -8.95 0.94 -7.72
CA LYS A 778 -8.97 -0.27 -6.88
C LYS A 778 -10.07 -0.16 -5.83
N ASP A 779 -10.64 -1.29 -5.44
CA ASP A 779 -11.48 -1.38 -4.25
C ASP A 779 -10.99 -2.48 -3.30
N SER A 780 -11.30 -2.30 -2.02
CA SER A 780 -11.09 -3.26 -0.96
C SER A 780 -12.32 -3.25 -0.06
N MET A 781 -13.10 -4.32 -0.09
CA MET A 781 -14.33 -4.48 0.67
C MET A 781 -14.09 -5.31 1.93
N PHE A 782 -15.08 -5.34 2.83
CA PHE A 782 -15.06 -6.12 4.07
C PHE A 782 -13.85 -5.80 4.98
N ASN A 783 -13.51 -4.51 5.09
CA ASN A 783 -12.46 -4.08 6.01
C ASN A 783 -13.01 -3.99 7.44
N ASP A 784 -13.39 -5.16 7.98
CA ASP A 784 -13.92 -5.34 9.32
C ASP A 784 -12.99 -6.25 10.13
N PHE A 785 -12.98 -6.06 11.43
CA PHE A 785 -12.41 -6.96 12.42
C PHE A 785 -13.54 -7.51 13.29
N SER A 786 -13.58 -8.82 13.48
CA SER A 786 -14.50 -9.49 14.40
C SER A 786 -13.70 -10.34 15.38
N GLY A 787 -13.85 -10.04 16.66
CA GLY A 787 -13.09 -10.68 17.72
C GLY A 787 -13.62 -10.31 19.11
N PHE A 788 -12.70 -10.06 20.06
CA PHE A 788 -13.02 -9.85 21.47
C PHE A 788 -12.17 -8.71 22.05
N ASP A 789 -12.73 -7.98 23.00
CA ASP A 789 -12.02 -6.95 23.76
C ASP A 789 -11.21 -7.54 24.94
N ALA A 790 -10.58 -6.68 25.73
CA ALA A 790 -9.79 -7.06 26.91
C ALA A 790 -10.61 -7.75 28.01
N GLU A 791 -11.92 -7.58 28.03
CA GLU A 791 -12.87 -8.22 28.94
C GLU A 791 -13.51 -9.49 28.37
N ASP A 792 -13.04 -9.98 27.22
CA ASP A 792 -13.55 -11.15 26.50
C ASP A 792 -15.00 -10.99 25.99
N ARG A 793 -15.42 -9.74 25.73
CA ARG A 793 -16.73 -9.43 25.13
C ARG A 793 -16.58 -9.40 23.59
N PRO A 794 -17.56 -9.92 22.85
CA PRO A 794 -17.54 -9.83 21.38
C PRO A 794 -17.39 -8.39 20.93
N LEU A 795 -16.49 -8.17 19.98
CA LEU A 795 -16.14 -6.86 19.43
C LEU A 795 -16.12 -6.91 17.91
N THR A 796 -16.81 -5.97 17.26
CA THR A 796 -16.69 -5.72 15.83
C THR A 796 -16.19 -4.30 15.59
N ILE A 797 -15.14 -4.13 14.83
CA ILE A 797 -14.60 -2.83 14.43
C ILE A 797 -14.67 -2.76 12.89
N SER A 798 -15.50 -1.87 12.39
CA SER A 798 -15.58 -1.55 10.95
C SER A 798 -14.78 -0.30 10.65
N VAL A 799 -13.96 -0.31 9.62
CA VAL A 799 -13.27 0.91 9.17
C VAL A 799 -14.29 1.98 8.76
N PRO A 800 -13.97 3.27 8.93
CA PRO A 800 -14.83 4.32 8.38
C PRO A 800 -14.87 4.23 6.86
N PRO A 801 -15.97 4.66 6.20
CA PRO A 801 -15.97 4.85 4.75
C PRO A 801 -14.73 5.66 4.34
N THR A 802 -13.88 5.06 3.52
CA THR A 802 -12.60 5.67 3.13
C THR A 802 -12.43 5.59 1.63
N LEU A 803 -12.29 6.76 1.00
CA LEU A 803 -11.93 6.88 -0.41
C LEU A 803 -10.63 7.67 -0.52
N LEU A 804 -9.59 7.01 -1.00
CA LEU A 804 -8.35 7.67 -1.39
C LEU A 804 -8.45 8.06 -2.87
N ILE A 805 -8.27 9.34 -3.15
CA ILE A 805 -8.05 9.84 -4.50
C ILE A 805 -6.58 10.11 -4.68
N SER A 806 -5.99 9.45 -5.66
CA SER A 806 -4.65 9.71 -6.15
C SER A 806 -4.73 10.53 -7.43
N SER A 807 -3.83 11.50 -7.57
CA SER A 807 -3.75 12.33 -8.78
C SER A 807 -2.38 12.26 -9.41
N LEU A 808 -2.37 12.19 -10.74
CA LEU A 808 -1.21 12.20 -11.61
C LEU A 808 -1.33 13.41 -12.54
N GLY A 809 -0.25 14.19 -12.69
CA GLY A 809 -0.25 15.34 -13.59
C GLY A 809 1.04 15.47 -14.37
N VAL A 810 0.95 15.90 -15.63
CA VAL A 810 2.11 16.20 -16.46
C VAL A 810 2.37 17.70 -16.44
N ILE A 811 3.54 18.08 -15.88
CA ILE A 811 4.01 19.46 -15.87
C ILE A 811 4.83 19.73 -17.14
N PRO A 812 4.48 20.75 -17.95
CA PRO A 812 5.22 21.04 -19.18
C PRO A 812 6.66 21.52 -18.95
N GLU A 813 6.90 22.21 -17.83
CA GLU A 813 8.17 22.89 -17.56
C GLU A 813 8.50 22.86 -16.06
N VAL A 814 9.43 21.97 -15.64
CA VAL A 814 9.78 21.78 -14.22
C VAL A 814 10.46 22.97 -13.57
N SER A 815 11.07 23.87 -14.34
CA SER A 815 11.69 25.10 -13.82
C SER A 815 10.67 26.07 -13.21
N ARG A 816 9.38 25.89 -13.54
CA ARG A 816 8.26 26.70 -13.05
C ARG A 816 7.56 26.12 -11.81
N VAL A 817 7.99 24.96 -11.32
CA VAL A 817 7.42 24.34 -10.11
C VAL A 817 7.59 25.28 -8.92
N ARG A 818 6.54 25.40 -8.11
CA ARG A 818 6.51 26.22 -6.90
C ARG A 818 6.27 25.36 -5.67
N SER A 819 6.88 25.75 -4.55
CA SER A 819 6.61 25.19 -3.23
C SER A 819 5.68 26.10 -2.42
N PHE A 820 5.27 25.62 -1.27
CA PHE A 820 4.44 26.39 -0.34
C PHE A 820 5.26 27.29 0.61
N ALA A 821 6.57 27.14 0.66
CA ALA A 821 7.43 27.83 1.63
C ALA A 821 7.47 29.34 1.37
N PHE A 822 7.25 30.16 2.39
CA PHE A 822 7.43 31.60 2.29
C PHE A 822 8.91 31.96 2.11
N GLN A 823 9.21 32.76 1.09
CA GLN A 823 10.58 32.98 0.65
C GLN A 823 11.15 34.32 1.10
N ARG A 824 10.48 35.42 0.83
CA ARG A 824 11.03 36.75 1.01
C ARG A 824 10.19 37.60 1.95
N PRO A 825 10.81 38.28 2.92
CA PRO A 825 10.13 39.36 3.67
C PRO A 825 9.57 40.42 2.73
N GLY A 826 8.39 40.94 3.05
CA GLY A 826 7.66 41.92 2.24
C GLY A 826 6.76 41.29 1.16
N ASP A 827 6.83 40.00 0.91
CA ASP A 827 5.86 39.31 0.03
C ASP A 827 4.47 39.46 0.60
N LEU A 828 3.50 39.82 -0.25
CA LEU A 828 2.09 39.95 0.16
C LEU A 828 1.40 38.59 0.17
N LEU A 829 0.62 38.35 1.21
CA LEU A 829 -0.16 37.13 1.39
C LEU A 829 -1.61 37.33 0.97
N TYR A 830 -2.05 36.54 0.01
CA TYR A 830 -3.42 36.54 -0.49
C TYR A 830 -4.10 35.18 -0.31
N LEU A 831 -5.38 35.19 0.04
CA LEU A 831 -6.25 34.03 0.08
C LEU A 831 -7.22 34.05 -1.09
N PHE A 832 -7.19 33.00 -1.93
CA PHE A 832 -8.24 32.71 -2.88
C PHE A 832 -9.29 31.79 -2.28
N GLY A 833 -10.51 31.88 -2.80
CA GLY A 833 -11.64 31.07 -2.37
C GLY A 833 -12.41 31.65 -1.20
N VAL A 834 -13.47 30.96 -0.81
CA VAL A 834 -14.41 31.39 0.24
C VAL A 834 -14.21 30.57 1.48
N THR A 835 -14.07 31.22 2.62
CA THR A 835 -14.07 30.55 3.94
C THR A 835 -15.48 30.47 4.45
N GLY A 836 -16.01 29.25 4.63
CA GLY A 836 -17.31 29.00 5.25
C GLY A 836 -17.24 28.97 6.78
N GLY A 837 -18.38 28.71 7.41
CA GLY A 837 -18.50 28.53 8.85
C GLY A 837 -18.51 27.06 9.30
N GLU A 838 -18.48 26.13 8.35
CA GLU A 838 -18.59 24.69 8.60
C GLU A 838 -17.32 24.11 9.19
N LEU A 839 -17.44 23.34 10.28
CA LEU A 839 -16.31 22.68 10.94
C LEU A 839 -16.46 21.14 11.01
N GLY A 840 -17.57 20.59 10.49
CA GLY A 840 -17.85 19.15 10.55
C GLY A 840 -16.73 18.31 9.94
N GLY A 841 -16.26 17.31 10.67
CA GLY A 841 -15.18 16.40 10.26
C GLY A 841 -13.78 17.02 10.25
N SER A 842 -13.60 18.32 10.59
CA SER A 842 -12.29 18.97 10.58
C SER A 842 -11.42 18.60 11.79
N GLU A 843 -10.09 18.70 11.62
CA GLU A 843 -9.13 18.60 12.75
C GLU A 843 -9.38 19.67 13.82
N GLY A 844 -9.83 20.87 13.41
CA GLY A 844 -10.20 21.92 14.34
C GLY A 844 -11.36 21.52 15.25
N LEU A 845 -12.42 20.93 14.71
CA LEU A 845 -13.54 20.46 15.53
C LEU A 845 -13.13 19.27 16.42
N ALA A 846 -12.35 18.34 15.89
CA ALA A 846 -11.81 17.22 16.68
C ALA A 846 -11.00 17.72 17.88
N MET A 847 -10.13 18.71 17.66
CA MET A 847 -9.36 19.36 18.72
C MET A 847 -10.24 20.07 19.76
N LEU A 848 -11.28 20.80 19.35
CA LEU A 848 -12.21 21.49 20.25
C LEU A 848 -12.99 20.49 21.13
N ARG A 849 -13.37 19.32 20.60
CA ARG A 849 -14.03 18.25 21.34
C ARG A 849 -13.09 17.62 22.36
N GLU A 850 -11.88 17.25 21.96
CA GLU A 850 -10.87 16.65 22.84
C GLU A 850 -10.46 17.59 23.97
N SER A 851 -10.47 18.90 23.72
CA SER A 851 -10.22 19.93 24.74
C SER A 851 -11.44 20.23 25.63
N GLY A 852 -12.57 19.56 25.40
CA GLY A 852 -13.81 19.79 26.16
C GLY A 852 -14.48 21.16 25.92
N LEU A 853 -14.02 21.90 24.90
CA LEU A 853 -14.58 23.20 24.52
C LEU A 853 -15.89 23.09 23.74
N VAL A 854 -16.11 21.95 23.10
CA VAL A 854 -17.32 21.57 22.39
C VAL A 854 -17.74 20.17 22.83
N PRO A 855 -19.03 19.88 23.04
CA PRO A 855 -19.51 18.55 23.42
C PRO A 855 -19.10 17.49 22.39
N ALA A 856 -18.74 16.28 22.85
CA ALA A 856 -18.30 15.17 21.98
C ALA A 856 -19.35 14.77 20.92
N GLY A 857 -20.65 14.95 21.20
CA GLY A 857 -21.73 14.63 20.29
C GLY A 857 -22.05 15.69 19.22
N GLU A 858 -21.41 16.85 19.26
CA GLU A 858 -21.60 17.90 18.21
C GLU A 858 -20.85 17.47 16.94
N LEU A 859 -21.59 17.10 15.90
CA LEU A 859 -20.99 16.56 14.65
C LEU A 859 -20.54 17.66 13.67
N GLY A 860 -21.22 18.82 13.69
CA GLY A 860 -20.97 19.90 12.74
C GLY A 860 -21.40 19.57 11.31
N VAL A 861 -21.46 20.58 10.47
CA VAL A 861 -21.76 20.46 9.04
C VAL A 861 -20.44 20.30 8.29
N VAL A 862 -20.39 19.34 7.37
CA VAL A 862 -19.25 19.14 6.47
C VAL A 862 -19.25 20.23 5.39
N PRO A 863 -18.11 20.86 5.06
CA PRO A 863 -18.03 21.84 3.99
C PRO A 863 -18.45 21.27 2.63
N GLY A 864 -19.28 22.02 1.90
CA GLY A 864 -19.75 21.64 0.57
C GLY A 864 -18.83 22.11 -0.56
N LEU A 865 -18.88 21.42 -1.70
CA LEU A 865 -18.15 21.74 -2.93
C LEU A 865 -19.10 22.08 -4.09
N GLU A 866 -18.89 23.24 -4.73
CA GLU A 866 -19.54 23.63 -5.98
C GLU A 866 -18.59 23.39 -7.17
N ALA A 867 -18.50 22.13 -7.61
CA ALA A 867 -17.46 21.69 -8.56
C ALA A 867 -17.48 22.46 -9.91
N ALA A 868 -18.65 22.77 -10.47
CA ALA A 868 -18.74 23.50 -11.73
C ALA A 868 -18.09 24.90 -11.66
N ARG A 869 -18.33 25.62 -10.54
CA ARG A 869 -17.72 26.92 -10.29
C ARG A 869 -16.21 26.82 -10.09
N MET A 870 -15.74 25.77 -9.42
CA MET A 870 -14.32 25.57 -9.18
C MET A 870 -13.52 25.30 -10.44
N ARG A 871 -14.08 24.64 -11.47
CA ARG A 871 -13.39 24.43 -12.75
C ARG A 871 -12.91 25.75 -13.41
N GLU A 872 -13.78 26.74 -13.46
CA GLU A 872 -13.44 28.06 -14.05
C GLU A 872 -12.35 28.75 -13.22
N PHE A 873 -12.49 28.69 -11.91
CA PHE A 873 -11.47 29.22 -10.99
C PHE A 873 -10.12 28.54 -11.19
N TYR A 874 -10.07 27.23 -11.26
CA TYR A 874 -8.82 26.47 -11.41
C TYR A 874 -8.14 26.72 -12.77
N ARG A 875 -8.89 26.92 -13.81
CA ARG A 875 -8.33 27.39 -15.10
C ARG A 875 -7.72 28.80 -14.99
N CYS A 876 -8.38 29.69 -14.29
CA CYS A 876 -7.82 31.02 -14.00
C CYS A 876 -6.53 30.89 -13.16
N PHE A 877 -6.55 30.08 -12.12
CA PHE A 877 -5.40 29.84 -11.25
C PHE A 877 -4.21 29.21 -11.99
N SER A 878 -4.46 28.24 -12.89
CA SER A 878 -3.42 27.67 -13.74
C SER A 878 -2.71 28.73 -14.61
N ARG A 879 -3.45 29.71 -15.14
CA ARG A 879 -2.86 30.83 -15.89
C ARG A 879 -2.01 31.74 -15.01
N LEU A 880 -2.44 32.01 -13.78
CA LEU A 880 -1.64 32.75 -12.77
C LEU A 880 -0.30 32.08 -12.49
N GLN A 881 -0.34 30.75 -12.31
CA GLN A 881 0.87 29.94 -12.08
C GLN A 881 1.78 29.96 -13.29
N ALA A 882 1.23 29.74 -14.50
CA ALA A 882 1.99 29.76 -15.75
C ALA A 882 2.66 31.13 -16.02
N ALA A 883 2.04 32.24 -15.60
CA ALA A 883 2.62 33.59 -15.66
C ALA A 883 3.70 33.86 -14.59
N GLY A 884 3.92 32.91 -13.66
CA GLY A 884 4.91 33.05 -12.58
C GLY A 884 4.60 34.17 -11.60
N LEU A 885 3.32 34.48 -11.36
CA LEU A 885 2.85 35.53 -10.50
C LEU A 885 2.84 35.17 -9.01
N CYS A 886 2.81 33.85 -8.69
CA CYS A 886 2.90 33.36 -7.33
C CYS A 886 4.34 32.94 -6.99
N ARG A 887 4.84 33.32 -5.82
CA ARG A 887 6.14 32.87 -5.29
C ARG A 887 6.00 31.59 -4.47
N SER A 888 4.96 31.48 -3.65
CA SER A 888 4.59 30.27 -2.96
C SER A 888 3.09 30.05 -3.05
N VAL A 889 2.68 28.78 -2.97
CA VAL A 889 1.27 28.37 -3.06
C VAL A 889 1.01 27.23 -2.08
N TYR A 890 0.04 27.41 -1.19
CA TYR A 890 -0.46 26.38 -0.29
C TYR A 890 -1.95 26.12 -0.56
N PRO A 891 -2.36 24.92 -1.02
CA PRO A 891 -3.77 24.55 -1.14
C PRO A 891 -4.31 24.22 0.25
N LEU A 892 -5.33 24.95 0.72
CA LEU A 892 -5.88 24.74 2.04
C LEU A 892 -6.66 23.42 2.09
N GLY A 893 -6.45 22.65 3.12
CA GLY A 893 -7.11 21.36 3.41
C GLY A 893 -7.08 21.11 4.90
N LEU A 894 -6.59 19.98 5.31
CA LEU A 894 -6.50 19.56 6.70
C LEU A 894 -5.91 20.66 7.61
N GLY A 895 -6.64 21.03 8.67
CA GLY A 895 -6.27 22.08 9.62
C GLY A 895 -6.38 23.52 9.10
N GLY A 896 -6.90 23.70 7.88
CA GLY A 896 -7.29 25.00 7.32
C GLY A 896 -6.16 26.01 7.15
N LEU A 897 -6.50 27.30 7.31
CA LEU A 897 -5.57 28.41 7.15
C LEU A 897 -4.45 28.40 8.21
N ALA A 898 -4.73 27.91 9.41
CA ALA A 898 -3.74 27.80 10.49
C ALA A 898 -2.54 26.92 10.05
N VAL A 899 -2.82 25.73 9.50
CA VAL A 899 -1.77 24.82 9.01
C VAL A 899 -1.06 25.40 7.80
N ALA A 900 -1.77 26.06 6.88
CA ALA A 900 -1.14 26.70 5.71
C ALA A 900 -0.15 27.78 6.11
N MET A 901 -0.52 28.66 7.03
CA MET A 901 0.36 29.72 7.55
C MET A 901 1.56 29.16 8.32
N GLY A 902 1.28 28.22 9.25
CA GLY A 902 2.34 27.62 10.07
C GLY A 902 3.38 26.88 9.24
N LYS A 903 2.95 25.99 8.33
CA LYS A 903 3.87 25.27 7.45
C LYS A 903 4.63 26.19 6.50
N GLY A 904 3.95 27.16 5.91
CA GLY A 904 4.59 28.18 5.06
C GLY A 904 5.69 28.97 5.79
N ALA A 905 5.45 29.35 7.04
CA ALA A 905 6.39 30.04 7.91
C ALA A 905 7.55 29.14 8.35
N MET A 906 7.22 27.93 8.83
CA MET A 906 8.21 26.96 9.36
C MET A 906 9.24 26.54 8.31
N ALA A 907 8.85 26.32 7.06
CA ALA A 907 9.74 25.76 6.03
C ALA A 907 11.09 26.49 5.89
N HIS A 908 11.09 27.81 5.95
CA HIS A 908 12.31 28.63 5.90
C HIS A 908 12.55 29.50 7.16
N GLY A 909 11.72 29.33 8.18
CA GLY A 909 11.81 30.13 9.41
C GLY A 909 11.48 31.63 9.17
N ARG A 910 10.46 31.91 8.35
CA ARG A 910 9.93 33.25 8.10
C ARG A 910 8.72 33.52 8.99
N GLY A 911 8.54 34.77 9.42
CA GLY A 911 7.31 35.14 10.10
C GLY A 911 6.22 35.62 9.15
N VAL A 912 5.03 35.85 9.70
CA VAL A 912 3.89 36.45 9.00
C VAL A 912 3.14 37.42 9.90
N ARG A 913 2.60 38.48 9.29
CA ARG A 913 1.67 39.39 9.92
C ARG A 913 0.37 39.38 9.15
N VAL A 914 -0.71 38.90 9.79
CA VAL A 914 -2.01 38.65 9.15
C VAL A 914 -3.12 39.37 9.92
N ALA A 915 -4.04 39.99 9.18
CA ALA A 915 -5.28 40.55 9.70
C ALA A 915 -6.48 39.81 9.08
N LEU A 916 -7.25 39.12 9.91
CA LEU A 916 -8.45 38.40 9.49
C LEU A 916 -9.66 39.33 9.47
N PRO A 917 -10.60 39.16 8.52
CA PRO A 917 -11.90 39.80 8.58
C PRO A 917 -12.70 39.38 9.84
N ALA A 918 -13.69 40.19 10.21
CA ALA A 918 -14.51 39.90 11.37
C ALA A 918 -15.55 38.78 11.14
N ASP A 919 -15.95 38.55 9.89
CA ASP A 919 -16.91 37.54 9.48
C ASP A 919 -16.31 36.67 8.36
N PRO A 920 -16.39 35.34 8.46
CA PRO A 920 -16.87 34.53 9.60
C PRO A 920 -16.03 34.70 10.87
N ALA A 921 -16.47 34.08 11.99
CA ALA A 921 -15.72 34.13 13.25
C ALA A 921 -14.26 33.69 13.09
N PRO A 922 -13.31 34.22 13.88
CA PRO A 922 -11.89 33.89 13.73
C PRO A 922 -11.54 32.39 13.79
N VAL A 923 -12.28 31.61 14.57
CA VAL A 923 -12.14 30.15 14.64
C VAL A 923 -12.42 29.48 13.29
N ALA A 924 -13.42 29.95 12.55
CA ALA A 924 -13.73 29.46 11.22
C ALA A 924 -12.63 29.85 10.21
N TRP A 925 -12.11 31.10 10.29
CA TRP A 925 -10.96 31.49 9.47
C TRP A 925 -9.78 30.58 9.65
N LEU A 926 -9.44 30.22 10.90
CA LEU A 926 -8.25 29.44 11.21
C LEU A 926 -8.40 27.96 10.88
N PHE A 927 -9.54 27.35 11.24
CA PHE A 927 -9.67 25.88 11.32
C PHE A 927 -10.70 25.28 10.34
N ASN A 928 -11.41 26.10 9.56
CA ASN A 928 -12.31 25.61 8.53
C ASN A 928 -11.51 24.94 7.41
N GLU A 929 -12.01 23.82 6.88
CA GLU A 929 -11.39 23.04 5.83
C GLU A 929 -12.18 23.11 4.50
N SER A 930 -12.91 24.22 4.26
CA SER A 930 -13.66 24.42 3.00
C SER A 930 -12.77 24.21 1.78
N PRO A 931 -13.25 23.47 0.76
CA PRO A 931 -12.51 23.22 -0.47
C PRO A 931 -12.34 24.50 -1.31
N GLY A 932 -11.54 24.44 -2.39
CA GLY A 932 -11.41 25.53 -3.35
C GLY A 932 -10.55 26.70 -2.90
N ARG A 933 -9.70 26.58 -1.85
CA ARG A 933 -8.92 27.68 -1.31
C ARG A 933 -7.42 27.53 -1.51
N PHE A 934 -6.72 28.66 -1.80
CA PHE A 934 -5.25 28.72 -1.86
C PHE A 934 -4.72 29.93 -1.09
N LEU A 935 -3.71 29.70 -0.25
CA LEU A 935 -2.87 30.75 0.31
C LEU A 935 -1.66 30.95 -0.61
N VAL A 936 -1.46 32.17 -1.11
CA VAL A 936 -0.36 32.49 -2.02
C VAL A 936 0.47 33.65 -1.50
N SER A 937 1.78 33.63 -1.75
CA SER A 937 2.62 34.78 -1.58
C SER A 937 3.03 35.36 -2.94
N ILE A 938 3.06 36.69 -3.06
CA ILE A 938 3.41 37.38 -4.29
C ILE A 938 4.43 38.51 -4.04
N ASP A 939 5.15 38.85 -5.10
CA ASP A 939 5.97 40.05 -5.12
C ASP A 939 5.09 41.34 -5.05
N PRO A 940 5.27 42.23 -4.08
CA PRO A 940 4.52 43.51 -3.99
C PRO A 940 4.65 44.37 -5.26
N GLY A 941 5.81 44.30 -5.95
CA GLY A 941 6.03 45.01 -7.22
C GLY A 941 5.17 44.48 -8.38
N ARG A 942 4.66 43.24 -8.30
CA ARG A 942 3.79 42.63 -9.30
C ARG A 942 2.31 42.58 -8.91
N ARG A 943 1.94 43.32 -7.84
CA ARG A 943 0.57 43.29 -7.29
C ARG A 943 -0.51 43.64 -8.32
N GLN A 944 -0.30 44.69 -9.13
CA GLN A 944 -1.30 45.10 -10.13
C GLN A 944 -1.49 44.04 -11.21
N GLU A 945 -0.40 43.44 -11.71
CA GLU A 945 -0.42 42.37 -12.70
C GLU A 945 -1.15 41.14 -12.13
N PHE A 946 -0.84 40.76 -10.89
CA PHE A 946 -1.48 39.64 -10.21
C PHE A 946 -2.99 39.83 -10.05
N LEU A 947 -3.43 41.00 -9.59
CA LEU A 947 -4.88 41.29 -9.44
C LEU A 947 -5.61 41.35 -10.80
N ALA A 948 -4.98 41.92 -11.82
CA ALA A 948 -5.52 41.90 -13.17
C ALA A 948 -5.68 40.49 -13.73
N ALA A 949 -4.68 39.64 -13.54
CA ALA A 949 -4.70 38.24 -13.98
C ALA A 949 -5.69 37.35 -13.19
N ALA A 950 -6.01 37.72 -11.93
CA ALA A 950 -7.02 37.03 -11.12
C ALA A 950 -8.45 37.24 -11.66
N GLY A 951 -8.69 38.32 -12.44
CA GLY A 951 -9.95 38.55 -13.17
C GLY A 951 -11.18 38.53 -12.27
N GLY A 952 -12.16 37.69 -12.59
CA GLY A 952 -13.41 37.50 -11.84
C GLY A 952 -13.27 36.80 -10.48
N TRP A 953 -12.05 36.49 -10.05
CA TRP A 953 -11.74 35.76 -8.80
C TRP A 953 -10.87 36.63 -7.88
N PRO A 954 -11.37 37.72 -7.30
CA PRO A 954 -10.56 38.60 -6.51
C PRO A 954 -10.07 37.94 -5.23
N PRO A 955 -8.73 37.86 -5.01
CA PRO A 955 -8.21 37.28 -3.79
C PRO A 955 -8.27 38.29 -2.63
N LEU A 956 -8.44 37.78 -1.41
CA LEU A 956 -8.41 38.58 -0.18
C LEU A 956 -6.95 38.82 0.26
N LEU A 957 -6.54 40.08 0.42
CA LEU A 957 -5.27 40.39 1.04
C LEU A 957 -5.36 40.10 2.55
N LEU A 958 -4.54 39.20 3.04
CA LEU A 958 -4.46 38.87 4.47
C LEU A 958 -3.34 39.62 5.20
N GLY A 959 -2.21 39.90 4.53
CA GLY A 959 -1.05 40.48 5.17
C GLY A 959 0.25 40.30 4.39
N GLU A 960 1.34 40.08 5.12
CA GLU A 960 2.68 39.99 4.55
C GLU A 960 3.57 38.97 5.26
N VAL A 961 4.60 38.53 4.56
CA VAL A 961 5.71 37.73 5.11
C VAL A 961 6.68 38.72 5.81
N THR A 962 7.15 38.37 7.02
CA THR A 962 8.08 39.19 7.80
C THR A 962 9.45 38.54 7.95
N GLU A 963 10.47 39.36 8.20
CA GLU A 963 11.81 38.86 8.51
C GLU A 963 11.90 38.26 9.92
N GLU A 964 11.25 38.92 10.89
CA GLU A 964 11.12 38.40 12.25
C GLU A 964 10.37 37.05 12.23
N PRO A 965 10.94 35.96 12.76
CA PRO A 965 10.32 34.60 12.71
C PRO A 965 9.18 34.47 13.74
N LEU A 966 8.15 35.29 13.57
CA LEU A 966 6.98 35.39 14.44
C LEU A 966 5.70 35.35 13.62
N ILE A 967 4.80 34.43 13.94
CA ILE A 967 3.44 34.36 13.39
C ILE A 967 2.54 35.28 14.23
N THR A 968 2.03 36.34 13.64
CA THR A 968 1.11 37.28 14.28
C THR A 968 -0.21 37.29 13.51
N ILE A 969 -1.31 36.95 14.16
CA ILE A 969 -2.65 36.98 13.57
C ILE A 969 -3.55 37.82 14.46
N ALA A 970 -4.24 38.77 13.86
CA ALA A 970 -5.19 39.67 14.53
C ALA A 970 -6.56 39.62 13.82
N ALA A 971 -7.64 39.93 14.52
CA ALA A 971 -8.95 40.24 13.93
C ALA A 971 -9.54 41.45 14.62
N ALA A 972 -10.17 42.35 13.84
CA ALA A 972 -10.70 43.63 14.34
C ALA A 972 -9.70 44.41 15.22
N GLY A 973 -8.40 44.33 14.90
CA GLY A 973 -7.32 44.99 15.66
C GLY A 973 -6.92 44.29 16.97
N GLN A 974 -7.58 43.23 17.36
CA GLN A 974 -7.23 42.45 18.55
C GLN A 974 -6.29 41.28 18.17
N PRO A 975 -5.17 41.09 18.91
CA PRO A 975 -4.26 39.96 18.68
C PRO A 975 -4.95 38.64 19.08
N LEU A 976 -4.90 37.64 18.20
CA LEU A 976 -5.45 36.32 18.41
C LEU A 976 -4.37 35.25 18.60
N VAL A 977 -3.30 35.36 17.79
CA VAL A 977 -2.16 34.43 17.82
C VAL A 977 -0.88 35.26 17.79
N ARG A 978 0.06 34.87 18.64
CA ARG A 978 1.44 35.35 18.62
C ARG A 978 2.37 34.18 18.92
N GLU A 979 2.89 33.56 17.87
CA GLU A 979 3.62 32.29 17.95
C GLU A 979 5.01 32.40 17.34
N PRO A 980 6.10 32.20 18.11
CA PRO A 980 7.44 32.09 17.56
C PRO A 980 7.59 30.85 16.69
N VAL A 981 8.12 31.01 15.48
CA VAL A 981 8.29 29.91 14.53
C VAL A 981 9.16 28.78 15.08
N ALA A 982 10.18 29.12 15.89
CA ALA A 982 11.05 28.12 16.50
C ALA A 982 10.32 27.23 17.53
N GLU A 983 9.41 27.82 18.32
CA GLU A 983 8.59 27.06 19.28
C GLU A 983 7.58 26.16 18.55
N LEU A 984 6.95 26.70 17.50
CA LEU A 984 6.02 25.93 16.69
C LEU A 984 6.69 24.72 16.00
N LEU A 985 7.93 24.90 15.51
CA LEU A 985 8.75 23.80 14.97
C LEU A 985 9.02 22.72 16.01
N GLN A 986 9.32 23.08 17.26
CA GLN A 986 9.51 22.10 18.33
C GLN A 986 8.21 21.31 18.58
N VAL A 987 7.07 21.97 18.62
CA VAL A 987 5.77 21.31 18.78
C VAL A 987 5.48 20.39 17.60
N TYR A 988 5.74 20.85 16.37
CA TYR A 988 5.51 20.11 15.13
C TYR A 988 6.30 18.81 15.04
N HIS A 989 7.56 18.80 15.52
CA HIS A 989 8.43 17.62 15.49
C HIS A 989 8.31 16.71 16.71
N ARG A 990 7.79 17.22 17.84
CA ARG A 990 7.83 16.51 19.16
C ARG A 990 7.03 15.22 19.19
N THR A 991 5.86 15.17 18.55
CA THR A 991 4.90 14.04 18.69
C THR A 991 5.51 12.71 18.27
N PHE A 992 6.32 12.69 17.23
CA PHE A 992 7.03 11.50 16.76
C PHE A 992 8.56 11.57 17.00
N ALA A 993 9.03 12.45 17.88
CA ALA A 993 10.42 12.43 18.32
C ALA A 993 10.71 11.11 19.06
N GLY A 994 11.62 10.30 18.59
CA GLY A 994 11.89 8.97 19.15
C GLY A 994 11.19 7.78 18.43
N PHE A 995 10.52 8.04 17.31
CA PHE A 995 9.94 7.01 16.44
C PHE A 995 10.88 6.58 15.32
#